data_e6077c714f364c24e4bb13afa47bab6f
#
_entry.id   e6077c714f364c24e4bb13afa47bab6f
#
_cell.length_a   1.000
_cell.length_b   1.000
_cell.length_c   1.000
_cell.angle_alpha   90.00
_cell.angle_beta   90.00
_cell.angle_gamma   90.00
#
_symmetry.space_group_name_H-M   'P 1'
#
loop_
_entity.id
_entity.type
_entity.pdbx_description
1 polymer ?
#
loop_
_entity_poly.entity_id
_entity_poly.type
_entity_poly.pdbx_seq_one_letter_code
_entity_poly.pdbx_strand_id
1 'polypeptide(L)'
;MDIKESTIILVPYPQKLKITGNDSITLPESSYISFKNIKPDTRITTAGKQLCADLKNQFNFDWNVSYGDGYKSAINVSINKDLRAQEYKIYTSLANNQPRINRAIITVEAKDIQSICFAIQTIRQLIKQFGTSMPLIEIEDFPKIPVRAYSYDVSRGRIPKLSWLKILVDQLCLYKYNQLQLYVEHTIDLENTIESWIKHTPLTCSEIIELDEYCYNRGIELVPTMATFGHMYEVLRSPSYKNLGEFPSQSQRPFSFVERMLHHTFNPVNPQTIPFISKRIKDYAALFRSNKFNIGADETFDLGCGESKEIAQKDGVANLYSSYVQKLCNTLQEIGSQPIMYADIALKHPNMLCAIPKNVIFANWNYAANVTEDSVKLIHNQNAQQYVCPGTQTWNRLIPDFDCAISNISKMCKYAHKNNACGLLLTDWGDYGHINDPILSLPYLIMTAQYSWGSSKISKNNVEHDFTDINSLNTLLKDISNILTDNVCPQLCNILQEASHSQAFSWSDAVQFKELDDNGNSNKDVLFLLGFKKDISLKEARKQFLTDRNQQILNAEKYNNTLYKCINDLYKTYSCSKCYTLKERTNKDFINTTILSIQGQQILNSLGLYILNASAEYSNSSSKISKDQAAYFVQTINNWFVQYANRWNSIGKSADLYRIRQVFDWHIDWLLKNSN
;
A
#
# COMPACT_ATOMS: atom_id res chain seq x y z
N MET A 1 33.31 -13.38 16.69
CA MET A 1 32.26 -12.49 17.24
C MET A 1 31.18 -13.38 17.82
N ASP A 2 30.85 -13.21 19.08
CA ASP A 2 29.69 -13.94 19.64
C ASP A 2 28.41 -13.39 19.06
N ILE A 3 27.90 -14.02 17.98
CA ILE A 3 26.63 -13.65 17.34
C ILE A 3 25.51 -14.12 18.27
N LYS A 4 24.65 -13.20 18.67
CA LYS A 4 23.45 -13.52 19.47
C LYS A 4 22.23 -13.54 18.57
N GLU A 5 21.26 -14.42 18.86
CA GLU A 5 19.97 -14.47 18.13
C GLU A 5 19.30 -13.10 18.02
N SER A 6 19.42 -12.27 19.08
CA SER A 6 18.88 -10.91 19.12
C SER A 6 19.53 -9.93 18.14
N THR A 7 20.71 -10.25 17.58
CA THR A 7 21.39 -9.40 16.59
C THR A 7 21.04 -9.74 15.15
N ILE A 8 20.38 -10.90 14.92
CA ILE A 8 19.96 -11.31 13.58
C ILE A 8 18.70 -10.54 13.19
N ILE A 9 18.76 -9.80 12.08
CA ILE A 9 17.65 -9.03 11.54
C ILE A 9 17.02 -9.81 10.39
N LEU A 10 15.83 -10.35 10.63
CA LEU A 10 14.98 -11.00 9.63
C LEU A 10 13.57 -10.42 9.72
N VAL A 11 12.98 -10.08 8.61
CA VAL A 11 11.57 -9.64 8.54
C VAL A 11 10.88 -10.36 7.38
N PRO A 12 9.84 -11.14 7.65
CA PRO A 12 9.35 -11.55 8.98
C PRO A 12 10.38 -12.35 9.76
N TYR A 13 10.42 -12.14 11.09
CA TYR A 13 11.22 -12.97 11.98
C TYR A 13 10.64 -14.39 12.02
N PRO A 14 11.45 -15.46 11.97
CA PRO A 14 10.93 -16.81 11.93
C PRO A 14 10.28 -17.25 13.26
N GLN A 15 9.43 -18.29 13.21
CA GLN A 15 8.77 -18.83 14.41
C GLN A 15 9.80 -19.38 15.41
N LYS A 16 10.87 -20.00 14.91
CA LYS A 16 12.02 -20.41 15.72
C LYS A 16 13.32 -20.10 14.97
N LEU A 17 14.28 -19.56 15.70
CA LEU A 17 15.64 -19.37 15.24
C LEU A 17 16.56 -19.75 16.40
N LYS A 18 17.54 -20.60 16.12
CA LYS A 18 18.53 -21.04 17.10
C LYS A 18 19.92 -20.96 16.50
N ILE A 19 20.86 -20.40 17.22
CA ILE A 19 22.30 -20.49 16.92
C ILE A 19 22.81 -21.81 17.49
N THR A 20 23.39 -22.66 16.64
CA THR A 20 23.76 -24.05 17.00
C THR A 20 25.25 -24.21 17.31
N GLY A 21 26.05 -23.15 17.14
CA GLY A 21 27.48 -23.16 17.44
C GLY A 21 28.11 -21.78 17.27
N ASN A 22 29.35 -21.64 17.73
CA ASN A 22 30.11 -20.40 17.64
C ASN A 22 30.87 -20.24 16.31
N ASP A 23 30.95 -21.32 15.52
CA ASP A 23 31.59 -21.32 14.22
C ASP A 23 30.70 -20.70 13.15
N SER A 24 31.29 -20.38 12.01
CA SER A 24 30.58 -19.90 10.82
C SER A 24 30.85 -20.81 9.62
N ILE A 25 29.87 -20.90 8.73
CA ILE A 25 30.05 -21.50 7.42
C ILE A 25 30.52 -20.42 6.44
N THR A 26 31.42 -20.81 5.50
CA THR A 26 31.85 -19.91 4.42
C THR A 26 31.25 -20.39 3.10
N LEU A 27 30.55 -19.50 2.40
CA LEU A 27 29.98 -19.76 1.09
C LEU A 27 31.13 -19.86 0.06
N PRO A 28 31.14 -20.89 -0.82
CA PRO A 28 32.14 -21.03 -1.88
C PRO A 28 31.88 -20.02 -3.01
N GLU A 29 32.94 -19.56 -3.68
CA GLU A 29 32.85 -18.61 -4.81
C GLU A 29 32.03 -19.15 -6.00
N SER A 30 32.03 -20.46 -6.20
CA SER A 30 31.27 -21.13 -7.26
C SER A 30 30.50 -22.32 -6.70
N SER A 31 29.20 -22.41 -6.98
CA SER A 31 28.36 -23.49 -6.51
C SER A 31 26.99 -23.54 -7.20
N TYR A 32 26.12 -24.42 -6.65
CA TYR A 32 24.74 -24.58 -7.12
C TYR A 32 23.75 -24.50 -5.94
N ILE A 33 22.52 -24.07 -6.26
CA ILE A 33 21.31 -24.29 -5.49
C ILE A 33 20.61 -25.48 -6.14
N SER A 34 20.53 -26.63 -5.45
CA SER A 34 19.97 -27.87 -6.00
C SER A 34 18.58 -28.14 -5.45
N PHE A 35 17.61 -28.29 -6.34
CA PHE A 35 16.24 -28.71 -6.05
C PHE A 35 16.13 -30.24 -6.23
N LYS A 36 16.26 -30.98 -5.11
CA LYS A 36 16.31 -32.45 -5.11
C LYS A 36 14.93 -33.07 -5.28
N ASN A 37 14.78 -33.91 -6.31
CA ASN A 37 13.52 -34.64 -6.58
C ASN A 37 12.30 -33.72 -6.74
N ILE A 38 12.52 -32.47 -7.16
CA ILE A 38 11.47 -31.47 -7.40
C ILE A 38 11.38 -31.26 -8.90
N LYS A 39 10.16 -31.29 -9.45
CA LYS A 39 9.93 -30.94 -10.86
C LYS A 39 10.29 -29.47 -11.10
N PRO A 40 10.89 -29.14 -12.26
CA PRO A 40 11.14 -27.75 -12.61
C PRO A 40 9.88 -26.89 -12.50
N ASP A 41 10.00 -25.77 -11.77
CA ASP A 41 8.94 -24.78 -11.57
C ASP A 41 9.56 -23.39 -11.70
N THR A 42 8.90 -22.49 -12.42
CA THR A 42 9.43 -21.15 -12.70
C THR A 42 9.56 -20.31 -11.43
N ARG A 43 8.72 -20.50 -10.42
CA ARG A 43 8.75 -19.79 -9.13
C ARG A 43 10.02 -20.07 -8.35
N ILE A 44 10.35 -21.35 -8.12
CA ILE A 44 11.57 -21.72 -7.39
C ILE A 44 12.83 -21.48 -8.22
N THR A 45 12.75 -21.64 -9.55
CA THR A 45 13.84 -21.25 -10.45
C THR A 45 14.14 -19.75 -10.33
N THR A 46 13.09 -18.91 -10.31
CA THR A 46 13.23 -17.46 -10.16
C THR A 46 13.78 -17.10 -8.78
N ALA A 47 13.27 -17.70 -7.71
CA ALA A 47 13.77 -17.45 -6.35
C ALA A 47 15.28 -17.83 -6.25
N GLY A 48 15.67 -18.99 -6.80
CA GLY A 48 17.08 -19.39 -6.87
C GLY A 48 17.93 -18.41 -7.67
N LYS A 49 17.46 -17.96 -8.84
CA LYS A 49 18.14 -16.95 -9.66
C LYS A 49 18.27 -15.60 -8.94
N GLN A 50 17.28 -15.19 -8.15
CA GLN A 50 17.37 -13.98 -7.32
C GLN A 50 18.53 -14.09 -6.31
N LEU A 51 18.66 -15.24 -5.65
CA LEU A 51 19.76 -15.49 -4.72
C LEU A 51 21.13 -15.52 -5.45
N CYS A 52 21.22 -16.18 -6.59
CA CYS A 52 22.44 -16.18 -7.43
C CYS A 52 22.83 -14.76 -7.86
N ALA A 53 21.85 -13.95 -8.25
CA ALA A 53 22.07 -12.55 -8.61
C ALA A 53 22.57 -11.69 -7.42
N ASP A 54 22.01 -11.91 -6.21
CA ASP A 54 22.49 -11.21 -5.01
C ASP A 54 23.97 -11.57 -4.73
N LEU A 55 24.34 -12.85 -4.81
CA LEU A 55 25.70 -13.31 -4.62
C LEU A 55 26.66 -12.77 -5.70
N LYS A 56 26.22 -12.74 -6.97
CA LYS A 56 26.99 -12.19 -8.07
C LYS A 56 27.24 -10.69 -7.89
N ASN A 57 26.19 -9.95 -7.57
CA ASN A 57 26.26 -8.48 -7.48
C ASN A 57 27.05 -8.00 -6.24
N GLN A 58 26.99 -8.73 -5.12
CA GLN A 58 27.64 -8.31 -3.87
C GLN A 58 29.07 -8.84 -3.74
N PHE A 59 29.33 -10.05 -4.21
CA PHE A 59 30.60 -10.76 -3.94
C PHE A 59 31.29 -11.27 -5.21
N ASN A 60 30.69 -11.05 -6.38
CA ASN A 60 31.14 -11.60 -7.68
C ASN A 60 31.18 -13.14 -7.72
N PHE A 61 30.36 -13.82 -6.91
CA PHE A 61 30.26 -15.29 -6.89
C PHE A 61 29.49 -15.81 -8.10
N ASP A 62 29.88 -16.98 -8.60
CA ASP A 62 29.26 -17.63 -9.76
C ASP A 62 28.46 -18.86 -9.33
N TRP A 63 27.19 -18.63 -8.96
CA TRP A 63 26.25 -19.65 -8.57
C TRP A 63 25.16 -19.85 -9.60
N ASN A 64 24.71 -21.10 -9.73
CA ASN A 64 23.65 -21.50 -10.65
C ASN A 64 22.58 -22.33 -9.96
N VAL A 65 21.40 -22.44 -10.58
CA VAL A 65 20.30 -23.31 -10.17
C VAL A 65 20.42 -24.64 -10.87
N SER A 66 20.24 -25.74 -10.15
CA SER A 66 20.21 -27.09 -10.71
C SER A 66 19.02 -27.91 -10.18
N TYR A 67 18.63 -28.91 -10.94
CA TYR A 67 17.62 -29.89 -10.57
C TYR A 67 18.27 -31.29 -10.58
N GLY A 68 18.13 -32.02 -9.45
CA GLY A 68 18.74 -33.38 -9.31
C GLY A 68 19.49 -33.56 -8.00
N ASP A 69 20.39 -34.52 -7.92
CA ASP A 69 21.01 -35.02 -6.68
C ASP A 69 22.10 -34.11 -6.09
N GLY A 70 22.43 -33.00 -6.73
CA GLY A 70 23.20 -31.88 -6.14
C GLY A 70 24.63 -32.21 -5.68
N TYR A 71 25.39 -32.96 -6.45
CA TYR A 71 26.75 -33.42 -6.10
C TYR A 71 27.77 -32.34 -5.71
N LYS A 72 27.52 -31.09 -6.03
CA LYS A 72 28.42 -29.97 -5.73
C LYS A 72 27.67 -28.73 -5.25
N SER A 73 26.45 -28.90 -4.74
CA SER A 73 25.62 -27.76 -4.32
C SER A 73 25.94 -27.32 -2.89
N ALA A 74 26.11 -26.02 -2.70
CA ALA A 74 26.19 -25.43 -1.37
C ALA A 74 24.83 -25.38 -0.68
N ILE A 75 23.73 -25.29 -1.44
CA ILE A 75 22.36 -25.30 -0.93
C ILE A 75 21.61 -26.47 -1.53
N ASN A 76 21.07 -27.34 -0.67
CA ASN A 76 20.17 -28.42 -1.05
C ASN A 76 18.75 -28.12 -0.57
N VAL A 77 17.78 -28.20 -1.49
CA VAL A 77 16.37 -27.97 -1.22
C VAL A 77 15.57 -29.23 -1.51
N SER A 78 14.75 -29.65 -0.58
CA SER A 78 13.88 -30.85 -0.72
C SER A 78 12.47 -30.57 -0.21
N ILE A 79 11.48 -31.33 -0.72
CA ILE A 79 10.11 -31.30 -0.22
C ILE A 79 9.97 -32.32 0.92
N ASN A 80 9.44 -31.82 2.05
CA ASN A 80 9.04 -32.65 3.19
C ASN A 80 7.51 -32.48 3.40
N LYS A 81 6.77 -33.56 3.07
CA LYS A 81 5.30 -33.56 3.12
C LYS A 81 4.72 -33.57 4.54
N ASP A 82 5.51 -33.83 5.57
CA ASP A 82 5.07 -33.84 6.96
C ASP A 82 4.96 -32.44 7.58
N LEU A 83 5.52 -31.43 6.90
CA LEU A 83 5.42 -30.02 7.29
C LEU A 83 4.01 -29.47 7.05
N ARG A 84 3.67 -28.34 7.73
CA ARG A 84 2.43 -27.60 7.52
C ARG A 84 2.44 -26.85 6.18
N ALA A 85 1.30 -26.39 5.73
CA ALA A 85 1.23 -25.50 4.57
C ALA A 85 2.12 -24.27 4.78
N GLN A 86 2.91 -23.91 3.77
CA GLN A 86 3.86 -22.78 3.77
C GLN A 86 5.00 -22.91 4.82
N GLU A 87 5.17 -24.04 5.49
CA GLU A 87 6.27 -24.29 6.44
C GLU A 87 7.56 -24.67 5.72
N TYR A 88 8.68 -24.17 6.25
CA TYR A 88 10.02 -24.54 5.83
C TYR A 88 10.98 -24.60 7.02
N LYS A 89 12.08 -25.34 6.85
CA LYS A 89 13.20 -25.42 7.78
C LYS A 89 14.50 -25.14 7.04
N ILE A 90 15.43 -24.45 7.71
CA ILE A 90 16.78 -24.17 7.21
C ILE A 90 17.78 -24.61 8.25
N TYR A 91 18.78 -25.37 7.81
CA TYR A 91 19.89 -25.86 8.61
C TYR A 91 21.20 -25.43 7.98
N THR A 92 22.12 -24.87 8.76
CA THR A 92 23.50 -24.66 8.33
C THR A 92 24.41 -25.64 9.04
N SER A 93 25.41 -26.20 8.36
CA SER A 93 26.33 -27.20 8.91
C SER A 93 27.75 -27.00 8.41
N LEU A 94 28.73 -27.29 9.25
CA LEU A 94 30.14 -27.29 8.87
C LEU A 94 30.40 -28.45 7.89
N ALA A 95 31.20 -28.18 6.89
CA ALA A 95 31.58 -29.19 5.85
C ALA A 95 32.47 -30.34 6.38
N ASN A 96 32.72 -30.45 7.68
CA ASN A 96 33.89 -31.11 8.26
C ASN A 96 33.79 -32.60 8.52
N ASN A 97 32.73 -33.34 8.25
CA ASN A 97 32.70 -34.78 8.56
C ASN A 97 31.95 -35.68 7.56
N GLN A 98 31.76 -35.24 6.33
CA GLN A 98 31.14 -36.07 5.32
C GLN A 98 32.07 -36.34 4.12
N PRO A 99 31.98 -37.50 3.47
CA PRO A 99 32.80 -37.79 2.29
C PRO A 99 32.58 -36.70 1.22
N ARG A 100 33.62 -36.40 0.43
CA ARG A 100 33.71 -35.28 -0.56
C ARG A 100 32.55 -35.14 -1.55
N ILE A 101 31.53 -35.97 -1.45
CA ILE A 101 30.47 -36.16 -2.45
C ILE A 101 29.16 -35.46 -2.11
N ASN A 102 28.89 -34.98 -0.84
CA ASN A 102 27.59 -34.34 -0.46
C ASN A 102 27.80 -33.18 0.54
N ARG A 103 28.43 -32.10 0.10
CA ARG A 103 28.73 -30.97 0.97
C ARG A 103 27.76 -29.82 0.79
N ALA A 104 26.45 -30.02 1.04
CA ALA A 104 25.60 -28.89 1.28
C ALA A 104 25.93 -28.28 2.64
N ILE A 105 26.24 -27.00 2.64
CA ILE A 105 26.46 -26.22 3.87
C ILE A 105 25.15 -25.58 4.35
N ILE A 106 24.14 -25.52 3.49
CA ILE A 106 22.76 -25.10 3.79
C ILE A 106 21.80 -26.17 3.29
N THR A 107 20.95 -26.67 4.17
CA THR A 107 19.86 -27.60 3.82
C THR A 107 18.53 -26.92 4.06
N VAL A 108 17.62 -27.03 3.10
CA VAL A 108 16.24 -26.52 3.17
C VAL A 108 15.27 -27.70 3.00
N GLU A 109 14.39 -27.85 3.97
CA GLU A 109 13.20 -28.68 3.87
C GLU A 109 11.97 -27.80 3.81
N ALA A 110 11.06 -28.04 2.87
CA ALA A 110 9.90 -27.19 2.64
C ALA A 110 8.65 -28.02 2.30
N LYS A 111 7.47 -27.58 2.71
CA LYS A 111 6.20 -28.27 2.45
C LYS A 111 5.83 -28.32 0.97
N ASP A 112 6.02 -27.19 0.29
CA ASP A 112 5.51 -26.91 -1.06
C ASP A 112 6.39 -25.89 -1.79
N ILE A 113 6.05 -25.59 -3.03
CA ILE A 113 6.75 -24.59 -3.86
C ILE A 113 6.77 -23.22 -3.20
N GLN A 114 5.66 -22.81 -2.55
CA GLN A 114 5.56 -21.50 -1.91
C GLN A 114 6.51 -21.39 -0.71
N SER A 115 6.59 -22.41 0.11
CA SER A 115 7.51 -22.45 1.25
C SER A 115 8.99 -22.49 0.83
N ILE A 116 9.32 -23.09 -0.32
CA ILE A 116 10.67 -22.99 -0.91
C ILE A 116 10.99 -21.52 -1.24
N CYS A 117 10.06 -20.83 -1.90
CA CYS A 117 10.24 -19.41 -2.21
C CYS A 117 10.52 -18.60 -0.94
N PHE A 118 9.77 -18.82 0.15
CA PHE A 118 9.98 -18.14 1.42
C PHE A 118 11.32 -18.46 2.09
N ALA A 119 11.74 -19.74 2.06
CA ALA A 119 13.05 -20.15 2.58
C ALA A 119 14.20 -19.43 1.87
N ILE A 120 14.12 -19.31 0.54
CA ILE A 120 15.13 -18.60 -0.25
C ILE A 120 15.15 -17.11 0.10
N GLN A 121 13.98 -16.46 0.32
CA GLN A 121 13.95 -15.05 0.75
C GLN A 121 14.61 -14.88 2.14
N THR A 122 14.44 -15.84 3.06
CA THR A 122 15.14 -15.83 4.35
C THR A 122 16.67 -15.93 4.18
N ILE A 123 17.14 -16.85 3.32
CA ILE A 123 18.57 -16.98 3.01
C ILE A 123 19.12 -15.69 2.38
N ARG A 124 18.38 -15.05 1.48
CA ARG A 124 18.75 -13.74 0.89
C ARG A 124 18.94 -12.66 1.95
N GLN A 125 18.04 -12.58 2.94
CA GLN A 125 18.18 -11.63 4.05
C GLN A 125 19.39 -11.96 4.95
N LEU A 126 19.67 -13.22 5.22
CA LEU A 126 20.86 -13.66 5.97
C LEU A 126 22.16 -13.29 5.23
N ILE A 127 22.25 -13.59 3.93
CA ILE A 127 23.40 -13.22 3.10
C ILE A 127 23.60 -11.71 3.06
N LYS A 128 22.51 -10.94 3.01
CA LYS A 128 22.60 -9.49 3.09
C LYS A 128 23.27 -9.02 4.36
N GLN A 129 22.95 -9.67 5.48
CA GLN A 129 23.46 -9.27 6.80
C GLN A 129 24.87 -9.79 7.08
N PHE A 130 25.15 -11.05 6.74
CA PHE A 130 26.38 -11.74 7.15
C PHE A 130 27.41 -11.87 6.01
N GLY A 131 27.02 -11.52 4.80
CA GLY A 131 27.89 -11.72 3.63
C GLY A 131 28.12 -13.19 3.34
N THR A 132 29.37 -13.53 3.05
CA THR A 132 29.78 -14.91 2.70
C THR A 132 30.10 -15.78 3.90
N SER A 133 30.14 -15.20 5.12
CA SER A 133 30.39 -15.94 6.38
C SER A 133 29.14 -15.93 7.24
N MET A 134 28.37 -17.01 7.22
CA MET A 134 27.10 -17.15 7.92
C MET A 134 27.22 -17.95 9.20
N PRO A 135 26.44 -17.62 10.25
CA PRO A 135 26.43 -18.37 11.50
C PRO A 135 25.87 -19.79 11.31
N LEU A 136 26.23 -20.69 12.22
CA LEU A 136 25.55 -21.96 12.36
C LEU A 136 24.18 -21.75 12.98
N ILE A 137 23.11 -21.96 12.19
CA ILE A 137 21.73 -21.72 12.58
C ILE A 137 20.79 -22.85 12.19
N GLU A 138 19.72 -22.93 12.96
CA GLU A 138 18.54 -23.73 12.68
C GLU A 138 17.31 -22.83 12.71
N ILE A 139 16.50 -22.87 11.65
CA ILE A 139 15.27 -22.10 11.49
C ILE A 139 14.12 -23.05 11.22
N GLU A 140 13.02 -22.91 11.97
CA GLU A 140 11.70 -23.47 11.63
C GLU A 140 10.72 -22.30 11.47
N ASP A 141 10.02 -22.25 10.33
CA ASP A 141 9.23 -21.06 10.02
C ASP A 141 7.99 -21.35 9.17
N PHE A 142 6.90 -20.65 9.52
CA PHE A 142 5.62 -20.68 8.82
C PHE A 142 4.79 -19.45 9.18
N PRO A 143 3.90 -18.95 8.28
CA PRO A 143 3.00 -17.85 8.59
C PRO A 143 1.79 -18.32 9.41
N LYS A 144 1.29 -17.47 10.31
CA LYS A 144 0.00 -17.68 10.99
C LYS A 144 -1.19 -17.26 10.14
N ILE A 145 -1.06 -16.17 9.36
CA ILE A 145 -2.09 -15.74 8.41
C ILE A 145 -1.72 -16.26 7.01
N PRO A 146 -2.58 -17.09 6.39
CA PRO A 146 -2.21 -17.77 5.14
C PRO A 146 -2.10 -16.85 3.93
N VAL A 147 -2.95 -15.81 3.82
CA VAL A 147 -2.88 -14.81 2.75
C VAL A 147 -2.37 -13.49 3.32
N ARG A 148 -1.28 -12.99 2.74
CA ARG A 148 -0.65 -11.72 3.09
C ARG A 148 -0.63 -10.88 1.83
N ALA A 149 -1.60 -9.98 1.75
CA ALA A 149 -1.90 -9.22 0.56
C ALA A 149 -1.53 -7.74 0.72
N TYR A 150 -1.22 -7.11 -0.40
CA TYR A 150 -1.04 -5.67 -0.51
C TYR A 150 -1.98 -5.14 -1.59
N SER A 151 -2.71 -4.05 -1.28
CA SER A 151 -3.57 -3.34 -2.23
C SER A 151 -2.97 -1.98 -2.52
N TYR A 152 -2.76 -1.69 -3.80
CA TYR A 152 -2.22 -0.42 -4.27
C TYR A 152 -3.23 0.27 -5.19
N ASP A 153 -3.54 1.54 -4.88
CA ASP A 153 -4.45 2.36 -5.66
C ASP A 153 -3.77 2.89 -6.92
N VAL A 154 -4.21 2.43 -8.09
CA VAL A 154 -3.70 2.87 -9.39
C VAL A 154 -4.68 3.82 -10.11
N SER A 155 -5.74 4.27 -9.42
CA SER A 155 -6.83 5.03 -10.05
C SER A 155 -6.89 6.50 -9.65
N ARG A 156 -6.53 6.82 -8.41
CA ARG A 156 -6.80 8.15 -7.86
C ARG A 156 -5.69 9.18 -8.14
N GLY A 157 -5.01 9.07 -9.28
CA GLY A 157 -4.06 10.08 -9.77
C GLY A 157 -2.77 9.50 -10.31
N ARG A 158 -2.00 8.77 -9.50
CA ARG A 158 -0.71 8.22 -9.93
C ARG A 158 -0.89 6.81 -10.50
N ILE A 159 -0.84 6.70 -11.83
CA ILE A 159 -0.80 5.40 -12.50
C ILE A 159 0.68 4.98 -12.58
N PRO A 160 1.09 3.86 -11.96
CA PRO A 160 2.49 3.46 -11.92
C PRO A 160 2.97 2.93 -13.28
N LYS A 161 4.27 3.07 -13.55
CA LYS A 161 4.93 2.35 -14.64
C LYS A 161 5.09 0.87 -14.27
N LEU A 162 5.03 -0.01 -15.27
CA LEU A 162 5.26 -1.44 -15.07
C LEU A 162 6.63 -1.72 -14.40
N SER A 163 7.66 -0.95 -14.76
CA SER A 163 9.00 -1.07 -14.15
C SER A 163 8.99 -0.83 -12.64
N TRP A 164 8.19 0.15 -12.16
CA TRP A 164 8.04 0.40 -10.74
C TRP A 164 7.20 -0.69 -10.05
N LEU A 165 6.11 -1.16 -10.69
CA LEU A 165 5.31 -2.27 -10.16
C LEU A 165 6.16 -3.54 -9.98
N LYS A 166 7.09 -3.81 -10.89
CA LYS A 166 8.04 -4.93 -10.73
C LYS A 166 8.96 -4.75 -9.52
N ILE A 167 9.42 -3.52 -9.24
CA ILE A 167 10.20 -3.22 -8.02
C ILE A 167 9.34 -3.47 -6.77
N LEU A 168 8.09 -3.02 -6.76
CA LEU A 168 7.16 -3.29 -5.66
C LEU A 168 6.97 -4.80 -5.45
N VAL A 169 6.75 -5.56 -6.51
CA VAL A 169 6.62 -7.04 -6.46
C VAL A 169 7.88 -7.70 -5.88
N ASP A 170 9.07 -7.20 -6.21
CA ASP A 170 10.32 -7.69 -5.63
C ASP A 170 10.41 -7.42 -4.11
N GLN A 171 9.92 -6.26 -3.64
CA GLN A 171 9.82 -5.96 -2.20
C GLN A 171 8.81 -6.88 -1.52
N LEU A 172 7.62 -7.04 -2.10
CA LEU A 172 6.58 -7.94 -1.59
C LEU A 172 7.11 -9.38 -1.47
N CYS A 173 7.82 -9.87 -2.49
CA CYS A 173 8.45 -11.18 -2.51
C CYS A 173 9.47 -11.33 -1.37
N LEU A 174 10.37 -10.34 -1.19
CA LEU A 174 11.41 -10.37 -0.15
C LEU A 174 10.83 -10.46 1.26
N TYR A 175 9.70 -9.77 1.49
CA TYR A 175 8.99 -9.77 2.79
C TYR A 175 7.87 -10.81 2.86
N LYS A 176 7.87 -11.80 1.95
CA LYS A 176 7.00 -12.99 1.98
C LYS A 176 5.50 -12.70 1.87
N TYR A 177 5.12 -11.60 1.20
CA TYR A 177 3.76 -11.44 0.71
C TYR A 177 3.47 -12.48 -0.37
N ASN A 178 2.21 -12.89 -0.49
CA ASN A 178 1.79 -13.86 -1.49
C ASN A 178 0.60 -13.42 -2.33
N GLN A 179 0.13 -12.17 -2.17
CA GLN A 179 -0.94 -11.61 -3.00
C GLN A 179 -0.73 -10.09 -3.22
N LEU A 180 -1.03 -9.64 -4.44
CA LEU A 180 -1.08 -8.23 -4.82
C LEU A 180 -2.44 -7.93 -5.45
N GLN A 181 -3.04 -6.79 -5.09
CA GLN A 181 -4.25 -6.24 -5.69
C GLN A 181 -3.95 -4.84 -6.21
N LEU A 182 -4.30 -4.54 -7.46
CA LEU A 182 -4.27 -3.19 -8.01
C LEU A 182 -5.70 -2.68 -8.07
N TYR A 183 -6.01 -1.66 -7.26
CA TYR A 183 -7.34 -1.08 -7.23
C TYR A 183 -7.58 -0.22 -8.47
N VAL A 184 -8.54 -0.62 -9.30
CA VAL A 184 -8.89 0.00 -10.57
C VAL A 184 -10.32 0.54 -10.55
N GLU A 185 -10.49 1.80 -10.94
CA GLU A 185 -11.79 2.41 -11.28
C GLU A 185 -11.95 2.51 -12.80
N HIS A 186 -11.03 3.20 -13.48
CA HIS A 186 -11.05 3.48 -14.91
C HIS A 186 -9.69 3.31 -15.60
N THR A 187 -8.63 3.04 -14.88
CA THR A 187 -7.22 3.15 -15.29
C THR A 187 -6.67 1.89 -15.96
N ILE A 188 -7.50 1.20 -16.72
CA ILE A 188 -7.14 0.05 -17.57
C ILE A 188 -7.72 0.25 -18.98
N ASP A 189 -6.97 -0.09 -20.03
CA ASP A 189 -7.33 0.12 -21.43
C ASP A 189 -8.35 -0.90 -21.99
N LEU A 190 -9.42 -1.16 -21.25
CA LEU A 190 -10.51 -2.01 -21.73
C LEU A 190 -11.32 -1.27 -22.82
N GLU A 191 -11.56 -1.96 -23.93
CA GLU A 191 -12.22 -1.40 -25.11
C GLU A 191 -13.61 -0.81 -24.80
N ASN A 192 -14.38 -1.48 -23.99
CA ASN A 192 -15.75 -1.08 -23.65
C ASN A 192 -15.86 0.14 -22.71
N THR A 193 -14.74 0.78 -22.32
CA THR A 193 -14.71 1.97 -21.47
C THR A 193 -13.73 3.04 -21.94
N ILE A 194 -13.44 3.08 -23.24
CA ILE A 194 -12.42 3.97 -23.84
C ILE A 194 -12.59 5.43 -23.45
N GLU A 195 -13.80 5.96 -23.37
CA GLU A 195 -14.04 7.36 -23.00
C GLU A 195 -13.57 7.70 -21.58
N SER A 196 -13.58 6.71 -20.66
CA SER A 196 -13.21 6.93 -19.27
C SER A 196 -11.70 6.96 -19.04
N TRP A 197 -10.89 6.34 -19.91
CA TRP A 197 -9.47 6.19 -19.70
C TRP A 197 -8.56 6.84 -20.75
N ILE A 198 -9.07 7.17 -21.93
CA ILE A 198 -8.24 7.65 -23.06
C ILE A 198 -7.39 8.88 -22.74
N LYS A 199 -7.80 9.69 -21.76
CA LYS A 199 -7.07 10.89 -21.31
C LYS A 199 -6.08 10.62 -20.17
N HIS A 200 -6.04 9.39 -19.64
CA HIS A 200 -5.37 9.08 -18.37
C HIS A 200 -4.13 8.20 -18.49
N THR A 201 -3.66 7.88 -19.70
CA THR A 201 -2.51 6.98 -19.91
C THR A 201 -2.56 5.72 -19.02
N PRO A 202 -3.62 4.87 -19.17
CA PRO A 202 -3.90 3.76 -18.26
C PRO A 202 -2.80 2.68 -18.27
N LEU A 203 -2.89 1.71 -17.38
CA LEU A 203 -2.20 0.44 -17.54
C LEU A 203 -2.79 -0.27 -18.76
N THR A 204 -1.94 -0.86 -19.60
CA THR A 204 -2.40 -1.62 -20.76
C THR A 204 -2.70 -3.07 -20.38
N CYS A 205 -3.59 -3.73 -21.13
CA CYS A 205 -3.86 -5.16 -20.96
C CYS A 205 -2.54 -5.98 -21.06
N SER A 206 -1.61 -5.62 -21.94
CA SER A 206 -0.33 -6.29 -22.06
C SER A 206 0.57 -6.06 -20.84
N GLU A 207 0.58 -4.85 -20.24
CA GLU A 207 1.30 -4.59 -18.99
C GLU A 207 0.75 -5.41 -17.81
N ILE A 208 -0.57 -5.63 -17.76
CA ILE A 208 -1.20 -6.47 -16.72
C ILE A 208 -0.80 -7.95 -16.91
N ILE A 209 -0.86 -8.48 -18.13
CA ILE A 209 -0.44 -9.86 -18.41
C ILE A 209 1.03 -10.08 -18.04
N GLU A 210 1.90 -9.13 -18.40
CA GLU A 210 3.32 -9.20 -18.05
C GLU A 210 3.55 -9.10 -16.54
N LEU A 211 2.78 -8.28 -15.84
CA LEU A 211 2.84 -8.16 -14.39
C LEU A 211 2.33 -9.43 -13.70
N ASP A 212 1.25 -10.03 -14.20
CA ASP A 212 0.70 -11.28 -13.66
C ASP A 212 1.73 -12.41 -13.75
N GLU A 213 2.42 -12.55 -14.89
CA GLU A 213 3.52 -13.50 -15.04
C GLU A 213 4.68 -13.20 -14.09
N TYR A 214 5.04 -11.91 -13.95
CA TYR A 214 6.12 -11.48 -13.06
C TYR A 214 5.81 -11.79 -11.59
N CYS A 215 4.57 -11.57 -11.15
CA CYS A 215 4.06 -11.93 -9.83
C CYS A 215 4.08 -13.45 -9.61
N TYR A 216 3.51 -14.21 -10.56
CA TYR A 216 3.48 -15.67 -10.49
C TYR A 216 4.87 -16.26 -10.30
N ASN A 217 5.85 -15.81 -11.09
CA ASN A 217 7.23 -16.28 -11.01
C ASN A 217 7.91 -15.95 -9.67
N ARG A 218 7.29 -15.12 -8.81
CA ARG A 218 7.75 -14.76 -7.44
C ARG A 218 6.88 -15.35 -6.33
N GLY A 219 5.95 -16.22 -6.69
CA GLY A 219 5.02 -16.83 -5.74
C GLY A 219 3.97 -15.83 -5.21
N ILE A 220 3.65 -14.80 -5.99
CA ILE A 220 2.64 -13.79 -5.67
C ILE A 220 1.46 -13.96 -6.62
N GLU A 221 0.25 -14.08 -6.08
CA GLU A 221 -0.99 -14.07 -6.83
C GLU A 221 -1.38 -12.62 -7.14
N LEU A 222 -1.48 -12.24 -8.41
CA LEU A 222 -2.07 -10.96 -8.81
C LEU A 222 -3.59 -11.13 -8.93
N VAL A 223 -4.36 -10.52 -8.02
CA VAL A 223 -5.82 -10.62 -7.98
C VAL A 223 -6.43 -9.40 -8.68
N PRO A 224 -7.28 -9.61 -9.70
CA PRO A 224 -8.02 -8.50 -10.33
C PRO A 224 -8.91 -7.82 -9.30
N THR A 225 -8.82 -6.48 -9.25
CA THR A 225 -9.59 -5.64 -8.33
C THR A 225 -10.16 -4.46 -9.12
N MET A 226 -11.47 -4.31 -9.11
CA MET A 226 -12.14 -3.26 -9.88
C MET A 226 -13.36 -2.74 -9.13
N ALA A 227 -13.52 -1.41 -9.10
CA ALA A 227 -14.77 -0.80 -8.68
C ALA A 227 -15.90 -1.20 -9.66
N THR A 228 -16.99 -1.74 -9.13
CA THR A 228 -18.10 -2.28 -9.94
C THR A 228 -19.46 -1.75 -9.53
N PHE A 229 -19.53 -0.91 -8.49
CA PHE A 229 -20.77 -0.33 -7.99
C PHE A 229 -20.61 1.15 -7.60
N GLY A 230 -19.98 1.45 -6.46
CA GLY A 230 -19.51 2.79 -6.11
C GLY A 230 -18.23 3.17 -6.84
N HIS A 231 -17.72 4.39 -6.62
CA HIS A 231 -16.47 4.91 -7.18
C HIS A 231 -16.37 4.91 -8.72
N MET A 232 -17.50 5.09 -9.40
CA MET A 232 -17.56 5.10 -10.87
C MET A 232 -17.42 6.51 -11.48
N TYR A 233 -16.76 7.44 -10.76
CA TYR A 233 -16.69 8.86 -11.10
C TYR A 233 -16.27 9.13 -12.54
N GLU A 234 -15.12 8.65 -13.00
CA GLU A 234 -14.64 8.92 -14.37
C GLU A 234 -15.44 8.16 -15.43
N VAL A 235 -15.97 6.99 -15.11
CA VAL A 235 -16.84 6.22 -16.03
C VAL A 235 -18.17 6.95 -16.22
N LEU A 236 -18.85 7.34 -15.15
CA LEU A 236 -20.17 7.97 -15.20
C LEU A 236 -20.15 9.44 -15.62
N ARG A 237 -18.98 10.05 -15.70
CA ARG A 237 -18.81 11.38 -16.32
C ARG A 237 -18.64 11.32 -17.85
N SER A 238 -18.44 10.12 -18.39
CA SER A 238 -18.33 9.92 -19.84
C SER A 238 -19.71 10.00 -20.51
N PRO A 239 -19.83 10.69 -21.65
CA PRO A 239 -21.12 10.87 -22.33
C PRO A 239 -21.88 9.58 -22.61
N SER A 240 -21.16 8.51 -23.00
CA SER A 240 -21.79 7.22 -23.36
C SER A 240 -22.27 6.43 -22.14
N TYR A 241 -21.71 6.67 -20.94
CA TYR A 241 -22.00 5.82 -19.77
C TYR A 241 -22.78 6.55 -18.66
N LYS A 242 -22.95 7.86 -18.74
CA LYS A 242 -23.62 8.68 -17.69
C LYS A 242 -24.99 8.16 -17.28
N ASN A 243 -25.78 7.63 -18.23
CA ASN A 243 -27.13 7.12 -17.97
C ASN A 243 -27.15 5.82 -17.16
N LEU A 244 -25.99 5.20 -16.92
CA LEU A 244 -25.86 4.04 -16.05
C LEU A 244 -25.77 4.41 -14.56
N GLY A 245 -25.62 5.70 -14.23
CA GLY A 245 -25.45 6.20 -12.86
C GLY A 245 -26.77 6.66 -12.23
N GLU A 246 -26.72 6.90 -10.91
CA GLU A 246 -27.82 7.46 -10.12
C GLU A 246 -28.14 8.90 -10.52
N PHE A 247 -27.14 9.69 -10.96
CA PHE A 247 -27.28 11.11 -11.29
C PHE A 247 -26.74 11.47 -12.69
N PRO A 248 -27.40 11.06 -13.79
CA PRO A 248 -26.93 11.33 -15.16
C PRO A 248 -26.70 12.81 -15.47
N SER A 249 -27.50 13.70 -14.89
CA SER A 249 -27.41 15.16 -15.09
C SER A 249 -26.15 15.77 -14.47
N GLN A 250 -25.51 15.10 -13.53
CA GLN A 250 -24.30 15.60 -12.84
C GLN A 250 -23.00 15.28 -13.58
N SER A 251 -23.05 14.53 -14.66
CA SER A 251 -21.88 14.12 -15.45
C SER A 251 -21.07 15.31 -16.03
N GLN A 252 -21.70 16.46 -16.21
CA GLN A 252 -21.08 17.66 -16.77
C GLN A 252 -20.46 18.61 -15.74
N ARG A 253 -20.52 18.28 -14.44
CA ARG A 253 -19.89 19.11 -13.39
C ARG A 253 -18.37 19.18 -13.57
N PRO A 254 -17.72 20.30 -13.17
CA PRO A 254 -16.26 20.37 -13.11
C PRO A 254 -15.67 19.24 -12.27
N PHE A 255 -14.40 18.92 -12.50
CA PHE A 255 -13.71 17.93 -11.68
C PHE A 255 -13.57 18.43 -10.24
N SER A 256 -13.90 17.56 -9.28
CA SER A 256 -13.68 17.77 -7.85
C SER A 256 -13.04 16.54 -7.23
N PHE A 257 -11.96 16.72 -6.47
CA PHE A 257 -11.36 15.64 -5.68
C PHE A 257 -12.33 15.13 -4.60
N VAL A 258 -13.11 16.02 -4.00
CA VAL A 258 -14.06 15.70 -2.94
C VAL A 258 -15.24 14.90 -3.48
N GLU A 259 -15.86 15.34 -4.58
CA GLU A 259 -16.96 14.60 -5.21
C GLU A 259 -16.53 13.21 -5.69
N ARG A 260 -15.32 13.14 -6.24
CA ARG A 260 -14.78 11.85 -6.71
C ARG A 260 -14.78 10.78 -5.62
N MET A 261 -14.55 11.15 -4.38
CA MET A 261 -14.48 10.19 -3.27
C MET A 261 -15.86 9.73 -2.81
N LEU A 262 -16.91 10.48 -3.04
CA LEU A 262 -18.20 10.34 -2.36
C LEU A 262 -19.40 10.12 -3.29
N HIS A 263 -19.22 10.22 -4.60
CA HIS A 263 -20.32 10.14 -5.58
C HIS A 263 -20.03 9.18 -6.72
N HIS A 264 -21.05 9.01 -7.55
CA HIS A 264 -21.05 8.24 -8.79
C HIS A 264 -21.15 6.73 -8.57
N THR A 265 -22.33 6.34 -8.08
CA THR A 265 -22.77 4.93 -7.98
C THR A 265 -23.56 4.54 -9.21
N PHE A 266 -23.38 3.31 -9.70
CA PHE A 266 -24.24 2.75 -10.74
C PHE A 266 -25.68 2.66 -10.28
N ASN A 267 -26.61 2.95 -11.18
CA ASN A 267 -28.03 2.69 -11.00
C ASN A 267 -28.33 1.19 -11.20
N PRO A 268 -28.66 0.44 -10.12
CA PRO A 268 -28.84 -1.02 -10.20
C PRO A 268 -30.15 -1.45 -10.87
N VAL A 269 -31.07 -0.51 -11.07
CA VAL A 269 -32.37 -0.79 -11.73
C VAL A 269 -32.36 -0.48 -13.23
N ASN A 270 -31.33 0.19 -13.74
CA ASN A 270 -31.14 0.36 -15.16
C ASN A 270 -30.80 -1.00 -15.80
N PRO A 271 -31.60 -1.48 -16.80
CA PRO A 271 -31.38 -2.81 -17.38
C PRO A 271 -30.06 -2.97 -18.13
N GLN A 272 -29.40 -1.86 -18.49
CA GLN A 272 -28.11 -1.88 -19.18
C GLN A 272 -26.90 -1.98 -18.21
N THR A 273 -27.08 -1.70 -16.92
CA THR A 273 -25.97 -1.63 -15.95
C THR A 273 -25.31 -3.01 -15.77
N ILE A 274 -26.08 -4.06 -15.51
CA ILE A 274 -25.51 -5.41 -15.33
C ILE A 274 -24.82 -5.95 -16.60
N PRO A 275 -25.40 -5.88 -17.79
CA PRO A 275 -24.69 -6.28 -19.01
C PRO A 275 -23.37 -5.52 -19.22
N PHE A 276 -23.35 -4.22 -18.98
CA PHE A 276 -22.16 -3.39 -19.12
C PHE A 276 -21.04 -3.82 -18.15
N ILE A 277 -21.35 -3.90 -16.85
CA ILE A 277 -20.33 -4.22 -15.85
C ILE A 277 -19.90 -5.68 -15.91
N SER A 278 -20.81 -6.61 -16.24
CA SER A 278 -20.45 -8.03 -16.40
C SER A 278 -19.47 -8.25 -17.54
N LYS A 279 -19.66 -7.53 -18.67
CA LYS A 279 -18.68 -7.57 -19.76
C LYS A 279 -17.31 -7.07 -19.28
N ARG A 280 -17.30 -5.95 -18.57
CA ARG A 280 -16.05 -5.35 -18.05
C ARG A 280 -15.33 -6.28 -17.07
N ILE A 281 -16.07 -6.94 -16.17
CA ILE A 281 -15.52 -7.95 -15.24
C ILE A 281 -14.88 -9.11 -16.02
N LYS A 282 -15.60 -9.67 -17.02
CA LYS A 282 -15.12 -10.80 -17.82
C LYS A 282 -13.86 -10.45 -18.62
N ASP A 283 -13.86 -9.29 -19.28
CA ASP A 283 -12.72 -8.81 -20.06
C ASP A 283 -11.48 -8.58 -19.17
N TYR A 284 -11.67 -8.02 -17.98
CA TYR A 284 -10.57 -7.78 -17.06
C TYR A 284 -10.06 -9.06 -16.42
N ALA A 285 -10.94 -9.93 -15.93
CA ALA A 285 -10.57 -11.20 -15.32
C ALA A 285 -9.75 -12.10 -16.26
N ALA A 286 -9.99 -12.04 -17.56
CA ALA A 286 -9.28 -12.83 -18.57
C ALA A 286 -7.77 -12.51 -18.66
N LEU A 287 -7.31 -11.39 -18.09
CA LEU A 287 -5.91 -10.99 -18.08
C LEU A 287 -5.10 -11.66 -16.96
N PHE A 288 -5.74 -12.39 -16.03
CA PHE A 288 -5.16 -12.88 -14.79
C PHE A 288 -5.21 -14.40 -14.67
N ARG A 289 -4.23 -14.96 -13.99
CA ARG A 289 -4.23 -16.39 -13.58
C ARG A 289 -5.06 -16.65 -12.33
N SER A 290 -5.35 -15.59 -11.54
CA SER A 290 -6.11 -15.73 -10.29
C SER A 290 -7.54 -16.21 -10.56
N ASN A 291 -8.03 -17.10 -9.70
CA ASN A 291 -9.44 -17.49 -9.63
C ASN A 291 -10.24 -16.67 -8.59
N LYS A 292 -9.72 -15.52 -8.17
CA LYS A 292 -10.39 -14.54 -7.31
C LYS A 292 -10.60 -13.25 -8.06
N PHE A 293 -11.61 -12.49 -7.65
CA PHE A 293 -11.88 -11.16 -8.17
C PHE A 293 -12.44 -10.27 -7.06
N ASN A 294 -11.81 -9.12 -6.79
CA ASN A 294 -12.34 -8.13 -5.87
C ASN A 294 -13.22 -7.14 -6.65
N ILE A 295 -14.53 -7.18 -6.37
CA ILE A 295 -15.53 -6.34 -7.01
C ILE A 295 -15.66 -4.94 -6.39
N GLY A 296 -14.92 -4.62 -5.32
CA GLY A 296 -15.09 -3.38 -4.57
C GLY A 296 -16.45 -3.36 -3.86
N ALA A 297 -17.42 -2.67 -4.44
CA ALA A 297 -18.80 -2.54 -3.99
C ALA A 297 -18.97 -1.79 -2.66
N ASP A 298 -17.95 -1.02 -2.26
CA ASP A 298 -17.94 -0.13 -1.10
C ASP A 298 -18.56 1.24 -1.40
N GLU A 299 -18.84 1.97 -0.34
CA GLU A 299 -19.15 3.41 -0.33
C GLU A 299 -20.18 3.85 -1.39
N THR A 300 -21.26 3.09 -1.54
CA THR A 300 -22.35 3.41 -2.49
C THR A 300 -23.26 4.50 -1.93
N PHE A 301 -22.71 5.70 -1.65
CA PHE A 301 -23.40 6.80 -0.97
C PHE A 301 -24.61 7.33 -1.73
N ASP A 302 -24.59 7.28 -3.07
CA ASP A 302 -25.67 7.78 -3.94
C ASP A 302 -26.84 6.78 -4.11
N LEU A 303 -26.66 5.54 -3.69
CA LEU A 303 -27.62 4.46 -3.94
C LEU A 303 -29.00 4.79 -3.36
N GLY A 304 -30.01 4.80 -4.21
CA GLY A 304 -31.36 5.13 -3.81
C GLY A 304 -31.63 6.63 -3.66
N CYS A 305 -30.69 7.49 -4.07
CA CYS A 305 -30.86 8.95 -3.96
C CYS A 305 -31.25 9.61 -5.30
N GLY A 306 -30.96 8.97 -6.42
CA GLY A 306 -31.22 9.46 -7.78
C GLY A 306 -32.29 8.66 -8.52
N GLU A 307 -31.93 8.11 -9.69
CA GLU A 307 -32.82 7.36 -10.57
C GLU A 307 -33.46 6.11 -9.93
N SER A 308 -32.81 5.49 -8.96
CA SER A 308 -33.34 4.32 -8.24
C SER A 308 -34.19 4.68 -7.01
N LYS A 309 -34.44 5.96 -6.75
CA LYS A 309 -35.07 6.46 -5.50
C LYS A 309 -36.42 5.84 -5.19
N GLU A 310 -37.29 5.74 -6.18
CA GLU A 310 -38.66 5.19 -5.98
C GLU A 310 -38.60 3.72 -5.56
N ILE A 311 -37.73 2.93 -6.18
CA ILE A 311 -37.53 1.52 -5.87
C ILE A 311 -36.86 1.37 -4.49
N ALA A 312 -35.90 2.21 -4.19
CA ALA A 312 -35.27 2.22 -2.87
C ALA A 312 -36.23 2.56 -1.73
N GLN A 313 -37.20 3.46 -1.97
CA GLN A 313 -38.28 3.78 -1.02
C GLN A 313 -39.24 2.61 -0.82
N LYS A 314 -39.54 1.87 -1.89
CA LYS A 314 -40.46 0.73 -1.83
C LYS A 314 -39.83 -0.51 -1.21
N ASP A 315 -38.66 -0.90 -1.69
CA ASP A 315 -38.05 -2.20 -1.42
C ASP A 315 -36.89 -2.11 -0.39
N GLY A 316 -36.42 -0.90 -0.08
CA GLY A 316 -35.28 -0.62 0.79
C GLY A 316 -33.91 -0.67 0.09
N VAL A 317 -33.01 0.24 0.49
CA VAL A 317 -31.66 0.36 -0.08
C VAL A 317 -30.84 -0.93 0.12
N ALA A 318 -31.00 -1.61 1.25
CA ALA A 318 -30.29 -2.85 1.55
C ALA A 318 -30.63 -3.98 0.55
N ASN A 319 -31.93 -4.10 0.19
CA ASN A 319 -32.37 -5.09 -0.79
C ASN A 319 -31.87 -4.75 -2.20
N LEU A 320 -31.87 -3.47 -2.53
CA LEU A 320 -31.35 -2.99 -3.82
C LEU A 320 -29.86 -3.31 -3.97
N TYR A 321 -29.07 -3.03 -2.93
CA TYR A 321 -27.64 -3.34 -2.86
C TYR A 321 -27.40 -4.85 -2.98
N SER A 322 -28.03 -5.67 -2.13
CA SER A 322 -27.80 -7.12 -2.11
C SER A 322 -28.20 -7.80 -3.41
N SER A 323 -29.32 -7.37 -4.04
CA SER A 323 -29.73 -7.86 -5.35
C SER A 323 -28.72 -7.57 -6.46
N TYR A 324 -28.11 -6.37 -6.44
CA TYR A 324 -27.07 -6.01 -7.39
C TYR A 324 -25.79 -6.83 -7.18
N VAL A 325 -25.29 -6.91 -5.94
CA VAL A 325 -24.11 -7.72 -5.58
C VAL A 325 -24.31 -9.18 -5.95
N GLN A 326 -25.51 -9.75 -5.71
CA GLN A 326 -25.82 -11.13 -6.13
C GLN A 326 -25.62 -11.34 -7.65
N LYS A 327 -26.05 -10.38 -8.48
CA LYS A 327 -25.86 -10.46 -9.94
C LYS A 327 -24.38 -10.41 -10.32
N LEU A 328 -23.56 -9.59 -9.62
CA LEU A 328 -22.11 -9.56 -9.82
C LEU A 328 -21.47 -10.90 -9.43
N CYS A 329 -21.87 -11.47 -8.27
CA CYS A 329 -21.39 -12.79 -7.84
C CYS A 329 -21.75 -13.89 -8.85
N ASN A 330 -22.96 -13.84 -9.45
CA ASN A 330 -23.35 -14.78 -10.50
C ASN A 330 -22.46 -14.64 -11.76
N THR A 331 -22.13 -13.41 -12.15
CA THR A 331 -21.18 -13.16 -13.25
C THR A 331 -19.80 -13.78 -12.97
N LEU A 332 -19.29 -13.66 -11.73
CA LEU A 332 -18.02 -14.26 -11.34
C LEU A 332 -18.10 -15.79 -11.28
N GLN A 333 -19.22 -16.34 -10.83
CA GLN A 333 -19.44 -17.79 -10.82
C GLN A 333 -19.42 -18.38 -12.24
N GLU A 334 -19.99 -17.68 -13.23
CA GLU A 334 -19.95 -18.10 -14.64
C GLU A 334 -18.52 -18.26 -15.19
N ILE A 335 -17.56 -17.48 -14.69
CA ILE A 335 -16.14 -17.54 -15.09
C ILE A 335 -15.27 -18.31 -14.09
N GLY A 336 -15.89 -18.96 -13.08
CA GLY A 336 -15.16 -19.76 -12.08
C GLY A 336 -14.34 -18.95 -11.07
N SER A 337 -14.67 -17.65 -10.88
CA SER A 337 -13.96 -16.78 -9.96
C SER A 337 -14.66 -16.66 -8.60
N GLN A 338 -13.87 -16.66 -7.51
CA GLN A 338 -14.34 -16.41 -6.15
C GLN A 338 -14.42 -14.90 -5.89
N PRO A 339 -15.60 -14.37 -5.48
CA PRO A 339 -15.74 -12.95 -5.16
C PRO A 339 -15.00 -12.54 -3.89
N ILE A 340 -14.36 -11.37 -3.96
CA ILE A 340 -13.96 -10.57 -2.80
C ILE A 340 -14.73 -9.27 -2.89
N MET A 341 -15.21 -8.71 -1.76
CA MET A 341 -15.88 -7.41 -1.72
C MET A 341 -15.56 -6.68 -0.42
N TYR A 342 -15.58 -5.35 -0.45
CA TYR A 342 -15.44 -4.58 0.78
C TYR A 342 -16.69 -4.71 1.67
N ALA A 343 -16.49 -4.72 2.98
CA ALA A 343 -17.49 -5.16 3.95
C ALA A 343 -18.36 -4.02 4.52
N ASP A 344 -18.04 -2.76 4.26
CA ASP A 344 -18.61 -1.59 4.95
C ASP A 344 -20.15 -1.51 4.88
N ILE A 345 -20.75 -1.79 3.72
CA ILE A 345 -22.20 -1.79 3.54
C ILE A 345 -22.85 -3.00 4.25
N ALA A 346 -22.24 -4.19 4.11
CA ALA A 346 -22.74 -5.40 4.78
C ALA A 346 -22.67 -5.29 6.30
N LEU A 347 -21.66 -4.59 6.84
CA LEU A 347 -21.51 -4.33 8.28
C LEU A 347 -22.55 -3.34 8.82
N LYS A 348 -22.98 -2.36 8.01
CA LYS A 348 -24.09 -1.46 8.34
C LYS A 348 -25.44 -2.19 8.40
N HIS A 349 -25.58 -3.29 7.66
CA HIS A 349 -26.77 -4.11 7.57
C HIS A 349 -26.44 -5.59 7.80
N PRO A 350 -26.20 -6.05 9.04
CA PRO A 350 -25.69 -7.39 9.34
C PRO A 350 -26.51 -8.55 8.73
N ASN A 351 -27.81 -8.37 8.53
CA ASN A 351 -28.65 -9.36 7.86
C ASN A 351 -28.23 -9.62 6.39
N MET A 352 -27.52 -8.69 5.77
CA MET A 352 -26.99 -8.87 4.41
C MET A 352 -25.85 -9.89 4.36
N LEU A 353 -25.08 -10.06 5.44
CA LEU A 353 -24.02 -11.09 5.50
C LEU A 353 -24.59 -12.49 5.25
N CYS A 354 -25.85 -12.73 5.64
CA CYS A 354 -26.54 -14.00 5.38
C CYS A 354 -27.17 -14.08 3.96
N ALA A 355 -27.42 -12.94 3.33
CA ALA A 355 -28.03 -12.86 1.98
C ALA A 355 -26.97 -12.93 0.86
N ILE A 356 -25.72 -12.63 1.15
CA ILE A 356 -24.59 -12.69 0.23
C ILE A 356 -24.09 -14.15 0.12
N PRO A 357 -23.66 -14.62 -1.07
CA PRO A 357 -23.15 -15.99 -1.25
C PRO A 357 -22.02 -16.34 -0.29
N LYS A 358 -22.07 -17.54 0.29
CA LYS A 358 -21.11 -18.00 1.32
C LYS A 358 -19.65 -18.10 0.86
N ASN A 359 -19.41 -18.16 -0.44
CA ASN A 359 -18.07 -18.19 -1.00
C ASN A 359 -17.43 -16.80 -1.14
N VAL A 360 -18.13 -15.73 -0.80
CA VAL A 360 -17.59 -14.36 -0.81
C VAL A 360 -16.59 -14.19 0.33
N ILE A 361 -15.45 -13.56 0.02
CA ILE A 361 -14.48 -13.11 1.01
C ILE A 361 -14.75 -11.63 1.29
N PHE A 362 -15.03 -11.29 2.54
CA PHE A 362 -15.25 -9.90 2.96
C PHE A 362 -13.92 -9.21 3.25
N ALA A 363 -13.57 -8.18 2.49
CA ALA A 363 -12.45 -7.29 2.78
C ALA A 363 -12.90 -6.24 3.81
N ASN A 364 -12.63 -6.52 5.08
CA ASN A 364 -13.07 -5.75 6.23
C ASN A 364 -12.06 -4.66 6.58
N TRP A 365 -12.28 -3.46 6.07
CA TRP A 365 -11.40 -2.32 6.27
C TRP A 365 -11.83 -1.41 7.42
N ASN A 366 -10.85 -0.91 8.14
CA ASN A 366 -10.99 0.20 9.08
C ASN A 366 -9.61 0.84 9.30
N TYR A 367 -9.53 2.15 9.18
CA TYR A 367 -8.26 2.88 9.19
C TYR A 367 -8.04 3.72 10.45
N ALA A 368 -8.96 3.69 11.40
CA ALA A 368 -8.84 4.47 12.62
C ALA A 368 -7.71 3.93 13.53
N ALA A 369 -6.96 4.83 14.16
CA ALA A 369 -5.94 4.47 15.15
C ALA A 369 -6.53 3.75 16.38
N ASN A 370 -7.78 4.07 16.73
CA ASN A 370 -8.52 3.48 17.85
C ASN A 370 -9.50 2.37 17.41
N VAL A 371 -9.25 1.74 16.26
CA VAL A 371 -10.10 0.65 15.75
C VAL A 371 -10.35 -0.43 16.83
N THR A 372 -11.59 -0.93 16.89
CA THR A 372 -12.01 -2.01 17.77
C THR A 372 -12.16 -3.34 17.02
N GLU A 373 -12.28 -4.43 17.76
CA GLU A 373 -12.41 -5.78 17.22
C GLU A 373 -13.80 -6.08 16.62
N ASP A 374 -14.80 -5.25 16.87
CA ASP A 374 -16.21 -5.56 16.71
C ASP A 374 -16.58 -6.03 15.29
N SER A 375 -16.12 -5.33 14.25
CA SER A 375 -16.41 -5.70 12.86
C SER A 375 -15.77 -7.04 12.47
N VAL A 376 -14.53 -7.29 12.91
CA VAL A 376 -13.80 -8.53 12.62
C VAL A 376 -14.49 -9.72 13.31
N LYS A 377 -14.89 -9.54 14.57
CA LYS A 377 -15.61 -10.52 15.35
C LYS A 377 -17.02 -10.79 14.81
N LEU A 378 -17.71 -9.74 14.32
CA LEU A 378 -19.03 -9.90 13.72
C LEU A 378 -19.01 -10.83 12.52
N ILE A 379 -18.07 -10.63 11.58
CA ILE A 379 -17.93 -11.48 10.38
C ILE A 379 -17.51 -12.90 10.78
N HIS A 380 -16.57 -13.03 11.72
CA HIS A 380 -16.14 -14.34 12.24
C HIS A 380 -17.31 -15.14 12.85
N ASN A 381 -18.15 -14.51 13.65
CA ASN A 381 -19.30 -15.14 14.30
C ASN A 381 -20.38 -15.61 13.31
N GLN A 382 -20.42 -15.03 12.11
CA GLN A 382 -21.29 -15.49 11.01
C GLN A 382 -20.66 -16.62 10.18
N ASN A 383 -19.49 -17.15 10.58
CA ASN A 383 -18.70 -18.14 9.82
C ASN A 383 -18.41 -17.70 8.38
N ALA A 384 -18.28 -16.39 8.14
CA ALA A 384 -17.93 -15.83 6.85
C ALA A 384 -16.40 -15.68 6.71
N GLN A 385 -15.91 -15.82 5.47
CA GLN A 385 -14.49 -15.61 5.18
C GLN A 385 -14.18 -14.11 5.16
N GLN A 386 -13.04 -13.71 5.74
CA GLN A 386 -12.63 -12.32 5.69
C GLN A 386 -11.14 -12.12 5.52
N TYR A 387 -10.78 -11.08 4.77
CA TYR A 387 -9.50 -10.40 4.86
C TYR A 387 -9.67 -9.20 5.79
N VAL A 388 -8.78 -9.06 6.76
CA VAL A 388 -8.73 -7.87 7.61
C VAL A 388 -7.82 -6.84 6.94
N CYS A 389 -8.32 -5.59 6.77
CA CYS A 389 -7.68 -4.60 5.91
C CYS A 389 -7.23 -3.36 6.71
N PRO A 390 -6.00 -3.34 7.27
CA PRO A 390 -5.38 -2.11 7.78
C PRO A 390 -4.93 -1.19 6.65
N GLY A 391 -4.60 0.08 6.98
CA GLY A 391 -4.14 1.07 6.02
C GLY A 391 -2.76 1.64 6.33
N THR A 392 -2.02 2.04 5.28
CA THR A 392 -0.71 2.68 5.38
C THR A 392 -0.76 4.12 5.88
N GLN A 393 -1.94 4.76 5.86
CA GLN A 393 -2.15 6.17 6.24
C GLN A 393 -1.32 7.17 5.42
N THR A 394 -1.04 6.84 4.16
CA THR A 394 -0.22 7.64 3.24
C THR A 394 -1.05 8.63 2.42
N TRP A 395 -2.35 8.35 2.21
CA TRP A 395 -3.23 9.15 1.36
C TRP A 395 -3.48 10.55 1.91
N ASN A 396 -3.69 11.50 0.98
CA ASN A 396 -3.97 12.91 1.26
C ASN A 396 -2.86 13.64 2.04
N ARG A 397 -1.64 13.09 2.05
CA ARG A 397 -0.48 13.61 2.79
C ARG A 397 0.81 13.43 1.99
N LEU A 398 1.76 14.34 2.16
CA LEU A 398 3.13 14.15 1.67
C LEU A 398 3.95 13.25 2.57
N ILE A 399 3.65 13.27 3.88
CA ILE A 399 4.26 12.42 4.90
C ILE A 399 3.14 11.60 5.53
N PRO A 400 3.26 10.27 5.59
CA PRO A 400 2.24 9.41 6.19
C PRO A 400 1.92 9.77 7.64
N ASP A 401 0.71 9.45 8.11
CA ASP A 401 0.37 9.55 9.53
C ASP A 401 0.96 8.35 10.28
N PHE A 402 2.16 8.56 10.81
CA PHE A 402 2.99 7.49 11.36
C PHE A 402 2.32 6.76 12.53
N ASP A 403 1.83 7.50 13.52
CA ASP A 403 1.24 6.89 14.72
C ASP A 403 -0.08 6.19 14.42
N CYS A 404 -0.90 6.82 13.57
CA CYS A 404 -2.15 6.23 13.13
C CYS A 404 -1.91 4.91 12.37
N ALA A 405 -0.96 4.89 11.43
CA ALA A 405 -0.60 3.68 10.69
C ALA A 405 -0.14 2.54 11.60
N ILE A 406 0.80 2.83 12.51
CA ILE A 406 1.34 1.84 13.44
C ILE A 406 0.25 1.28 14.35
N SER A 407 -0.56 2.15 14.96
CA SER A 407 -1.64 1.73 15.85
C SER A 407 -2.69 0.91 15.12
N ASN A 408 -3.09 1.34 13.92
CA ASN A 408 -4.07 0.65 13.10
C ASN A 408 -3.57 -0.75 12.67
N ILE A 409 -2.37 -0.82 12.07
CA ILE A 409 -1.77 -2.09 11.61
C ILE A 409 -1.63 -3.08 12.77
N SER A 410 -1.09 -2.63 13.91
CA SER A 410 -0.89 -3.49 15.09
C SER A 410 -2.20 -4.11 15.56
N LYS A 411 -3.25 -3.29 15.72
CA LYS A 411 -4.57 -3.75 16.20
C LYS A 411 -5.26 -4.65 15.20
N MET A 412 -5.30 -4.25 13.93
CA MET A 412 -5.96 -5.02 12.89
C MET A 412 -5.29 -6.39 12.69
N CYS A 413 -3.95 -6.46 12.73
CA CYS A 413 -3.24 -7.73 12.70
C CYS A 413 -3.57 -8.61 13.93
N LYS A 414 -3.61 -8.03 15.13
CA LYS A 414 -4.02 -8.74 16.36
C LYS A 414 -5.44 -9.32 16.22
N TYR A 415 -6.38 -8.54 15.70
CA TYR A 415 -7.75 -9.00 15.49
C TYR A 415 -7.87 -10.07 14.42
N ALA A 416 -7.07 -9.97 13.35
CA ALA A 416 -7.00 -10.99 12.30
C ALA A 416 -6.54 -12.34 12.86
N HIS A 417 -5.51 -12.36 13.69
CA HIS A 417 -5.02 -13.58 14.35
C HIS A 417 -6.07 -14.17 15.30
N LYS A 418 -6.64 -13.34 16.16
CA LYS A 418 -7.59 -13.77 17.18
C LYS A 418 -8.88 -14.37 16.58
N ASN A 419 -9.31 -13.86 15.43
CA ASN A 419 -10.54 -14.29 14.75
C ASN A 419 -10.27 -15.18 13.53
N ASN A 420 -9.10 -15.81 13.43
CA ASN A 420 -8.75 -16.76 12.37
C ASN A 420 -9.09 -16.23 10.97
N ALA A 421 -8.77 -14.96 10.67
CA ALA A 421 -8.98 -14.39 9.35
C ALA A 421 -8.22 -15.19 8.29
N CYS A 422 -8.84 -15.43 7.14
CA CYS A 422 -8.20 -16.17 6.05
C CYS A 422 -7.13 -15.36 5.32
N GLY A 423 -7.11 -14.02 5.54
CA GLY A 423 -6.10 -13.13 4.97
C GLY A 423 -6.00 -11.79 5.67
N LEU A 424 -4.91 -11.10 5.36
CA LEU A 424 -4.67 -9.71 5.71
C LEU A 424 -4.32 -8.95 4.44
N LEU A 425 -4.98 -7.81 4.19
CA LEU A 425 -4.80 -6.96 3.02
C LEU A 425 -4.40 -5.56 3.48
N LEU A 426 -3.10 -5.25 3.45
CA LEU A 426 -2.62 -3.88 3.69
C LEU A 426 -3.02 -2.99 2.51
N THR A 427 -3.80 -1.93 2.77
CA THR A 427 -4.28 -1.01 1.75
C THR A 427 -3.45 0.27 1.70
N ASP A 428 -3.19 0.74 0.48
CA ASP A 428 -2.42 1.95 0.19
C ASP A 428 -3.19 2.79 -0.85
N TRP A 429 -3.88 3.84 -0.36
CA TRP A 429 -4.80 4.66 -1.14
C TRP A 429 -4.15 5.93 -1.69
N GLY A 430 -4.73 6.45 -2.77
CA GLY A 430 -4.29 7.66 -3.43
C GLY A 430 -5.19 8.88 -3.19
N ASP A 431 -6.47 8.67 -2.97
CA ASP A 431 -7.55 9.66 -2.74
C ASP A 431 -7.40 10.97 -3.54
N TYR A 432 -7.02 12.08 -2.92
CA TYR A 432 -6.91 13.39 -3.57
C TYR A 432 -5.65 13.50 -4.45
N GLY A 433 -5.63 12.75 -5.55
CA GLY A 433 -4.62 12.85 -6.58
C GLY A 433 -3.33 12.07 -6.33
N HIS A 434 -3.27 11.23 -5.30
CA HIS A 434 -2.11 10.39 -4.99
C HIS A 434 -0.81 11.20 -4.81
N ILE A 435 -0.92 12.28 -4.01
CA ILE A 435 0.20 13.20 -3.74
C ILE A 435 1.40 12.51 -3.07
N ASN A 436 1.14 11.48 -2.25
CA ASN A 436 2.16 10.69 -1.58
C ASN A 436 3.06 9.96 -2.58
N ASP A 437 4.33 9.79 -2.23
CA ASP A 437 5.18 8.87 -2.98
C ASP A 437 5.05 7.45 -2.40
N PRO A 438 4.75 6.44 -3.25
CA PRO A 438 4.48 5.09 -2.77
C PRO A 438 5.68 4.40 -2.10
N ILE A 439 6.90 4.89 -2.28
CA ILE A 439 8.07 4.36 -1.56
C ILE A 439 7.96 4.59 -0.06
N LEU A 440 7.22 5.63 0.39
CA LEU A 440 7.01 5.94 1.80
C LEU A 440 6.10 4.94 2.51
N SER A 441 5.45 4.04 1.77
CA SER A 441 4.68 2.92 2.33
C SER A 441 5.56 1.75 2.79
N LEU A 442 6.85 1.70 2.41
CA LEU A 442 7.76 0.58 2.74
C LEU A 442 7.86 0.26 4.24
N PRO A 443 8.00 1.23 5.18
CA PRO A 443 8.04 0.92 6.61
C PRO A 443 6.82 0.13 7.08
N TYR A 444 5.64 0.52 6.62
CA TYR A 444 4.36 -0.10 6.98
C TYR A 444 4.16 -1.46 6.31
N LEU A 445 4.65 -1.61 5.07
CA LEU A 445 4.70 -2.90 4.37
C LEU A 445 5.57 -3.91 5.14
N ILE A 446 6.77 -3.50 5.56
CA ILE A 446 7.71 -4.35 6.33
C ILE A 446 7.11 -4.71 7.69
N MET A 447 6.51 -3.73 8.40
CA MET A 447 5.84 -3.94 9.68
C MET A 447 4.66 -4.93 9.54
N THR A 448 3.82 -4.76 8.53
CA THR A 448 2.67 -5.64 8.29
C THR A 448 3.12 -7.05 7.93
N ALA A 449 4.22 -7.21 7.18
CA ALA A 449 4.83 -8.51 6.93
C ALA A 449 5.16 -9.24 8.23
N GLN A 450 5.83 -8.55 9.17
CA GLN A 450 6.17 -9.09 10.49
C GLN A 450 4.92 -9.50 11.27
N TYR A 451 3.94 -8.62 11.37
CA TYR A 451 2.76 -8.86 12.19
C TYR A 451 1.83 -9.93 11.59
N SER A 452 1.66 -9.95 10.27
CA SER A 452 0.87 -11.01 9.61
C SER A 452 1.52 -12.39 9.70
N TRP A 453 2.85 -12.45 9.81
CA TRP A 453 3.58 -13.70 10.00
C TRP A 453 3.35 -14.28 11.39
N GLY A 454 3.16 -13.44 12.40
CA GLY A 454 2.75 -13.82 13.74
C GLY A 454 3.86 -14.41 14.62
N SER A 455 5.10 -13.99 14.40
CA SER A 455 6.27 -14.33 15.22
C SER A 455 6.87 -13.07 15.86
N SER A 456 7.67 -13.22 16.91
CA SER A 456 8.35 -12.10 17.56
C SER A 456 9.75 -12.50 18.04
N LYS A 457 10.69 -11.58 17.90
CA LYS A 457 12.08 -11.70 18.34
C LYS A 457 12.24 -11.72 19.88
N ILE A 458 11.27 -11.17 20.60
CA ILE A 458 11.39 -10.93 22.07
C ILE A 458 10.68 -12.00 22.90
N SER A 459 9.65 -12.66 22.37
CA SER A 459 8.88 -13.63 23.14
C SER A 459 9.58 -14.99 23.21
N LYS A 460 10.18 -15.30 24.36
CA LYS A 460 10.79 -16.63 24.64
C LYS A 460 9.79 -17.68 25.16
N ASN A 461 8.60 -17.29 25.55
CA ASN A 461 7.57 -18.19 26.08
C ASN A 461 6.32 -18.08 25.21
N ASN A 462 5.71 -19.18 24.85
CA ASN A 462 4.46 -19.35 24.06
C ASN A 462 3.25 -18.47 24.46
N VAL A 463 3.48 -17.26 24.92
CA VAL A 463 2.48 -16.26 25.24
C VAL A 463 2.03 -15.64 23.91
N GLU A 464 0.72 -15.52 23.73
CA GLU A 464 0.12 -14.78 22.61
C GLU A 464 0.88 -13.48 22.36
N HIS A 465 1.37 -13.30 21.11
CA HIS A 465 2.15 -12.13 20.76
C HIS A 465 1.30 -10.87 20.94
N ASP A 466 1.66 -10.05 21.90
CA ASP A 466 1.07 -8.73 22.01
C ASP A 466 1.78 -7.78 21.05
N PHE A 467 1.18 -7.60 19.86
CA PHE A 467 1.66 -6.65 18.83
C PHE A 467 1.61 -5.19 19.31
N THR A 468 1.05 -4.95 20.49
CA THR A 468 0.98 -3.63 21.12
C THR A 468 2.05 -3.44 22.20
N ASP A 469 2.90 -4.46 22.47
CA ASP A 469 4.04 -4.32 23.40
C ASP A 469 5.06 -3.32 22.84
N ILE A 470 5.33 -2.29 23.63
CA ILE A 470 6.20 -1.16 23.23
C ILE A 470 7.64 -1.58 22.95
N ASN A 471 8.16 -2.58 23.66
CA ASN A 471 9.55 -3.02 23.46
C ASN A 471 9.68 -3.81 22.16
N SER A 472 8.71 -4.65 21.84
CA SER A 472 8.62 -5.36 20.56
C SER A 472 8.49 -4.39 19.41
N LEU A 473 7.64 -3.37 19.53
CA LEU A 473 7.45 -2.33 18.53
C LEU A 473 8.75 -1.54 18.30
N ASN A 474 9.39 -1.03 19.35
CA ASN A 474 10.64 -0.27 19.24
C ASN A 474 11.77 -1.07 18.59
N THR A 475 11.85 -2.37 18.90
CA THR A 475 12.81 -3.27 18.26
C THR A 475 12.51 -3.41 16.77
N LEU A 476 11.26 -3.61 16.39
CA LEU A 476 10.85 -3.72 14.99
C LEU A 476 11.11 -2.42 14.23
N LEU A 477 10.78 -1.26 14.77
CA LEU A 477 11.05 0.04 14.15
C LEU A 477 12.54 0.30 13.94
N LYS A 478 13.37 -0.14 14.88
CA LYS A 478 14.84 -0.11 14.72
C LYS A 478 15.30 -1.07 13.62
N ASP A 479 14.77 -2.28 13.57
CA ASP A 479 15.10 -3.24 12.52
C ASP A 479 14.67 -2.72 11.13
N ILE A 480 13.47 -2.12 11.01
CA ILE A 480 13.00 -1.44 9.79
C ILE A 480 13.94 -0.30 9.38
N SER A 481 14.34 0.54 10.34
CA SER A 481 15.30 1.63 10.09
C SER A 481 16.63 1.11 9.55
N ASN A 482 17.14 0.04 10.15
CA ASN A 482 18.39 -0.61 9.71
C ASN A 482 18.26 -1.22 8.32
N ILE A 483 17.13 -1.85 7.99
CA ILE A 483 16.87 -2.44 6.68
C ILE A 483 16.82 -1.37 5.59
N LEU A 484 16.13 -0.25 5.85
CA LEU A 484 15.91 0.83 4.89
C LEU A 484 17.13 1.74 4.72
N THR A 485 18.07 1.71 5.64
CA THR A 485 19.28 2.56 5.62
C THR A 485 20.59 1.78 5.62
N ASP A 486 20.55 0.46 5.44
CA ASP A 486 21.74 -0.42 5.54
C ASP A 486 22.55 -0.19 6.82
N ASN A 487 21.86 -0.07 7.96
CA ASN A 487 22.39 0.20 9.31
C ASN A 487 23.02 1.61 9.50
N VAL A 488 22.85 2.53 8.58
CA VAL A 488 23.43 3.88 8.68
C VAL A 488 22.61 4.80 9.59
N CYS A 489 21.28 4.65 9.61
CA CYS A 489 20.38 5.47 10.43
C CYS A 489 19.38 4.64 11.24
N PRO A 490 19.76 4.10 12.40
CA PRO A 490 18.85 3.33 13.26
C PRO A 490 17.63 4.11 13.76
N GLN A 491 17.66 5.46 13.68
CA GLN A 491 16.56 6.35 14.10
C GLN A 491 15.68 6.81 12.94
N LEU A 492 15.76 6.23 11.74
CA LEU A 492 14.94 6.66 10.60
C LEU A 492 13.44 6.72 10.93
N CYS A 493 12.90 5.70 11.60
CA CYS A 493 11.49 5.68 11.98
C CYS A 493 11.13 6.81 12.98
N ASN A 494 12.04 7.19 13.88
CA ASN A 494 11.81 8.34 14.77
C ASN A 494 11.79 9.65 13.98
N ILE A 495 12.67 9.80 12.97
CA ILE A 495 12.67 10.98 12.08
C ILE A 495 11.35 11.05 11.30
N LEU A 496 10.86 9.91 10.79
CA LEU A 496 9.55 9.86 10.09
C LEU A 496 8.40 10.22 11.03
N GLN A 497 8.43 9.77 12.27
CA GLN A 497 7.44 10.11 13.29
C GLN A 497 7.44 11.62 13.61
N GLU A 498 8.62 12.21 13.87
CA GLU A 498 8.74 13.66 14.11
C GLU A 498 8.27 14.49 12.92
N ALA A 499 8.60 14.05 11.69
CA ALA A 499 8.12 14.71 10.48
C ALA A 499 6.60 14.59 10.34
N SER A 500 6.03 13.43 10.68
CA SER A 500 4.58 13.19 10.69
C SER A 500 3.84 14.13 11.66
N HIS A 501 4.39 14.36 12.84
CA HIS A 501 3.82 15.28 13.84
C HIS A 501 3.96 16.76 13.47
N SER A 502 4.78 17.09 12.48
CA SER A 502 5.11 18.48 12.11
C SER A 502 4.32 18.99 10.90
N GLN A 503 3.03 18.60 10.81
CA GLN A 503 2.12 19.00 9.74
C GLN A 503 1.12 20.03 10.26
N ALA A 504 1.30 21.30 9.90
CA ALA A 504 0.40 22.41 10.26
C ALA A 504 -0.76 22.57 9.28
N PHE A 505 -0.51 22.30 8.01
CA PHE A 505 -1.47 22.36 6.92
C PHE A 505 -1.16 21.22 5.95
N SER A 506 -2.12 20.35 5.71
CA SER A 506 -1.93 19.14 4.91
C SER A 506 -2.30 19.38 3.44
N TRP A 507 -1.99 18.41 2.58
CA TRP A 507 -2.49 18.39 1.20
C TRP A 507 -4.03 18.36 1.16
N SER A 508 -4.65 17.58 2.05
CA SER A 508 -6.10 17.55 2.17
C SER A 508 -6.66 18.95 2.45
N ASP A 509 -6.02 19.72 3.34
CA ASP A 509 -6.43 21.08 3.66
C ASP A 509 -6.31 22.02 2.45
N ALA A 510 -5.22 21.89 1.67
CA ALA A 510 -5.02 22.68 0.45
C ALA A 510 -6.10 22.39 -0.60
N VAL A 511 -6.42 21.11 -0.83
CA VAL A 511 -7.51 20.72 -1.75
C VAL A 511 -8.86 21.24 -1.27
N GLN A 512 -9.19 21.02 0.00
CA GLN A 512 -10.48 21.45 0.57
C GLN A 512 -10.65 22.97 0.55
N PHE A 513 -9.61 23.73 0.92
CA PHE A 513 -9.66 25.20 0.88
C PHE A 513 -9.90 25.70 -0.54
N LYS A 514 -9.21 25.14 -1.55
CA LYS A 514 -9.46 25.44 -2.96
C LYS A 514 -10.90 25.16 -3.34
N GLU A 515 -11.43 23.99 -3.03
CA GLU A 515 -12.77 23.59 -3.44
C GLU A 515 -13.87 24.40 -2.73
N LEU A 516 -13.63 24.88 -1.52
CA LEU A 516 -14.51 25.83 -0.82
C LEU A 516 -14.60 27.21 -1.51
N ASP A 517 -13.61 27.61 -2.31
CA ASP A 517 -13.59 28.90 -3.00
C ASP A 517 -14.02 28.81 -4.48
N ASP A 518 -13.45 27.85 -5.19
CA ASP A 518 -13.54 27.71 -6.66
C ASP A 518 -14.92 27.20 -7.11
N ASN A 519 -15.48 26.24 -6.39
CA ASN A 519 -16.71 25.55 -6.76
C ASN A 519 -17.96 26.10 -6.06
N GLY A 520 -17.80 27.17 -5.31
CA GLY A 520 -18.81 27.68 -4.43
C GLY A 520 -20.09 28.16 -5.06
N ASN A 521 -20.08 28.45 -6.31
CA ASN A 521 -21.28 28.86 -7.00
C ASN A 521 -22.17 27.71 -7.47
N SER A 522 -21.74 26.47 -7.38
CA SER A 522 -22.44 25.35 -7.99
C SER A 522 -22.69 24.15 -7.08
N ASN A 523 -22.06 24.03 -5.90
CA ASN A 523 -22.13 22.74 -5.22
C ASN A 523 -22.31 22.80 -3.69
N LYS A 524 -23.59 22.94 -3.29
CA LYS A 524 -23.99 22.74 -1.88
C LYS A 524 -23.61 21.31 -1.38
N ASP A 525 -23.40 20.38 -2.29
CA ASP A 525 -23.01 19.02 -1.96
C ASP A 525 -21.57 18.99 -1.47
N VAL A 526 -20.63 19.76 -2.05
CA VAL A 526 -19.23 19.86 -1.54
C VAL A 526 -19.21 20.35 -0.09
N LEU A 527 -20.03 21.34 0.25
CA LEU A 527 -20.12 21.82 1.65
C LEU A 527 -20.58 20.70 2.59
N PHE A 528 -21.62 19.96 2.19
CA PHE A 528 -22.12 18.84 2.98
C PHE A 528 -21.09 17.71 3.10
N LEU A 529 -20.40 17.40 2.01
CA LEU A 529 -19.35 16.38 1.96
C LEU A 529 -18.14 16.73 2.85
N LEU A 530 -17.86 18.02 3.01
CA LEU A 530 -16.83 18.53 3.91
C LEU A 530 -17.31 18.69 5.37
N GLY A 531 -18.54 18.23 5.68
CA GLY A 531 -19.10 18.25 7.03
C GLY A 531 -19.73 19.59 7.45
N PHE A 532 -19.95 20.51 6.53
CA PHE A 532 -20.63 21.77 6.81
C PHE A 532 -22.16 21.63 6.74
N LYS A 533 -22.86 22.53 7.41
CA LYS A 533 -24.34 22.60 7.33
C LYS A 533 -24.78 22.97 5.92
N LYS A 534 -25.88 22.38 5.44
CA LYS A 534 -26.40 22.59 4.07
C LYS A 534 -26.68 24.06 3.71
N ASP A 535 -27.02 24.89 4.68
CA ASP A 535 -27.43 26.29 4.47
C ASP A 535 -26.34 27.32 4.82
N ILE A 536 -25.11 26.84 5.08
CA ILE A 536 -23.98 27.73 5.37
C ILE A 536 -23.55 28.47 4.09
N SER A 537 -23.20 29.74 4.18
CA SER A 537 -22.56 30.43 3.08
C SER A 537 -21.10 29.97 2.92
N LEU A 538 -20.56 30.04 1.70
CA LEU A 538 -19.16 29.73 1.45
C LEU A 538 -18.19 30.55 2.26
N LYS A 539 -18.49 31.84 2.44
CA LYS A 539 -17.69 32.74 3.27
C LYS A 539 -17.62 32.22 4.72
N GLU A 540 -18.76 31.83 5.27
CA GLU A 540 -18.82 31.24 6.62
C GLU A 540 -18.15 29.87 6.70
N ALA A 541 -18.32 29.03 5.68
CA ALA A 541 -17.65 27.74 5.62
C ALA A 541 -16.12 27.89 5.61
N ARG A 542 -15.57 28.82 4.80
CA ARG A 542 -14.14 29.14 4.80
C ARG A 542 -13.66 29.70 6.14
N LYS A 543 -14.45 30.56 6.75
CA LYS A 543 -14.14 31.07 8.09
C LYS A 543 -14.07 29.95 9.11
N GLN A 544 -15.08 29.08 9.14
CA GLN A 544 -15.09 27.93 10.03
C GLN A 544 -13.90 27.00 9.75
N PHE A 545 -13.61 26.71 8.48
CA PHE A 545 -12.46 25.87 8.08
C PHE A 545 -11.13 26.38 8.66
N LEU A 546 -10.87 27.70 8.56
CA LEU A 546 -9.67 28.33 9.12
C LEU A 546 -9.71 28.40 10.65
N THR A 547 -10.88 28.64 11.25
CA THR A 547 -11.05 28.66 12.71
C THR A 547 -10.70 27.31 13.32
N ASP A 548 -11.20 26.23 12.73
CA ASP A 548 -10.97 24.86 13.22
C ASP A 548 -9.48 24.44 13.16
N ARG A 549 -8.72 25.05 12.24
CA ARG A 549 -7.29 24.78 11.99
C ARG A 549 -6.32 25.80 12.54
N ASN A 550 -6.82 26.90 13.09
CA ASN A 550 -6.02 28.07 13.48
C ASN A 550 -4.84 27.69 14.39
N GLN A 551 -5.11 26.97 15.48
CA GLN A 551 -4.07 26.58 16.45
C GLN A 551 -2.98 25.72 15.82
N GLN A 552 -3.32 24.87 14.89
CA GLN A 552 -2.38 24.01 14.18
C GLN A 552 -1.55 24.83 13.18
N ILE A 553 -2.20 25.70 12.41
CA ILE A 553 -1.53 26.55 11.40
C ILE A 553 -0.54 27.51 12.06
N LEU A 554 -0.86 28.09 13.21
CA LEU A 554 0.04 28.99 13.95
C LEU A 554 1.35 28.30 14.41
N ASN A 555 1.40 26.98 14.46
CA ASN A 555 2.63 26.24 14.72
C ASN A 555 3.51 26.02 13.48
N ALA A 556 3.14 26.53 12.29
CA ALA A 556 3.82 26.27 11.02
C ALA A 556 5.33 26.53 11.06
N GLU A 557 5.76 27.68 11.63
CA GLU A 557 7.19 28.02 11.74
C GLU A 557 7.94 27.05 12.65
N LYS A 558 7.37 26.72 13.82
CA LYS A 558 7.92 25.73 14.74
C LYS A 558 8.07 24.38 14.08
N TYR A 559 7.03 23.93 13.35
CA TYR A 559 7.04 22.66 12.64
C TYR A 559 8.05 22.67 11.49
N ASN A 560 8.15 23.77 10.74
CA ASN A 560 9.16 23.90 9.69
C ASN A 560 10.59 23.83 10.22
N ASN A 561 10.85 24.35 11.40
CA ASN A 561 12.16 24.19 12.07
C ASN A 561 12.45 22.75 12.47
N THR A 562 11.44 21.99 12.92
CA THR A 562 11.58 20.54 13.18
C THR A 562 11.84 19.77 11.89
N LEU A 563 11.06 20.04 10.85
CA LEU A 563 11.22 19.43 9.52
C LEU A 563 12.62 19.71 8.94
N TYR A 564 13.16 20.92 9.14
CA TYR A 564 14.52 21.25 8.73
C TYR A 564 15.59 20.38 9.46
N LYS A 565 15.41 20.12 10.76
CA LYS A 565 16.28 19.20 11.49
C LYS A 565 16.20 17.77 10.95
N CYS A 566 14.96 17.29 10.68
CA CYS A 566 14.74 15.98 10.05
C CYS A 566 15.50 15.86 8.71
N ILE A 567 15.40 16.88 7.84
CA ILE A 567 16.13 16.92 6.57
C ILE A 567 17.63 16.85 6.79
N ASN A 568 18.19 17.62 7.72
CA ASN A 568 19.64 17.62 8.01
C ASN A 568 20.12 16.25 8.50
N ASP A 569 19.35 15.56 9.35
CA ASP A 569 19.70 14.25 9.84
C ASP A 569 19.62 13.19 8.73
N LEU A 570 18.67 13.30 7.80
CA LEU A 570 18.60 12.46 6.62
C LEU A 570 19.78 12.73 5.65
N TYR A 571 20.21 13.98 5.47
CA TYR A 571 21.39 14.30 4.65
C TYR A 571 22.68 13.74 5.26
N LYS A 572 22.86 13.78 6.58
CA LYS A 572 24.00 13.14 7.25
C LYS A 572 24.01 11.64 6.97
N THR A 573 22.85 10.99 7.05
CA THR A 573 22.67 9.57 6.73
C THR A 573 23.07 9.28 5.27
N TYR A 574 22.59 10.09 4.34
CA TYR A 574 22.88 9.96 2.92
C TYR A 574 24.39 10.08 2.61
N SER A 575 25.07 11.04 3.25
CA SER A 575 26.50 11.30 3.05
C SER A 575 27.39 10.19 3.60
N CYS A 576 26.93 9.45 4.62
CA CYS A 576 27.66 8.33 5.22
C CYS A 576 27.47 7.01 4.46
N SER A 577 26.47 6.90 3.59
CA SER A 577 26.19 5.67 2.85
C SER A 577 27.15 5.49 1.68
N LYS A 578 28.00 4.44 1.73
CA LYS A 578 28.86 4.02 0.63
C LYS A 578 28.00 3.34 -0.46
N CYS A 579 27.98 3.89 -1.65
CA CYS A 579 27.08 3.47 -2.72
C CYS A 579 27.81 2.73 -3.82
N TYR A 580 27.66 1.41 -3.90
CA TYR A 580 28.28 0.60 -4.97
C TYR A 580 27.36 -0.37 -5.70
N THR A 581 26.07 -0.53 -5.32
CA THR A 581 25.15 -1.52 -5.92
C THR A 581 23.78 -0.96 -6.31
N LEU A 582 23.05 -1.66 -7.21
CA LEU A 582 21.65 -1.36 -7.59
C LEU A 582 20.67 -1.29 -6.40
N LYS A 583 20.98 -1.99 -5.33
CA LYS A 583 20.17 -2.06 -4.09
C LYS A 583 20.30 -0.79 -3.25
N GLU A 584 21.47 -0.18 -3.26
CA GLU A 584 21.72 1.14 -2.66
C GLU A 584 20.92 2.23 -3.37
N ARG A 585 20.47 2.00 -4.62
CA ARG A 585 19.50 2.88 -5.29
C ARG A 585 18.18 2.96 -4.55
N THR A 586 17.59 1.83 -4.13
CA THR A 586 16.28 1.85 -3.43
C THR A 586 16.36 2.57 -2.10
N ASN A 587 17.42 2.35 -1.32
CA ASN A 587 17.62 3.03 -0.03
C ASN A 587 17.91 4.53 -0.23
N LYS A 588 18.70 4.90 -1.24
CA LYS A 588 18.91 6.30 -1.62
C LYS A 588 17.65 6.95 -2.15
N ASP A 589 16.88 6.24 -2.97
CA ASP A 589 15.59 6.72 -3.46
C ASP A 589 14.61 6.95 -2.31
N PHE A 590 14.60 6.06 -1.30
CA PHE A 590 13.78 6.23 -0.11
C PHE A 590 14.17 7.52 0.65
N ILE A 591 15.45 7.71 0.97
CA ILE A 591 15.92 8.88 1.70
C ILE A 591 15.68 10.17 0.90
N ASN A 592 16.04 10.21 -0.38
CA ASN A 592 15.83 11.38 -1.23
C ASN A 592 14.36 11.75 -1.38
N THR A 593 13.51 10.74 -1.53
CA THR A 593 12.06 10.94 -1.65
C THR A 593 11.47 11.41 -0.32
N THR A 594 11.95 10.90 0.81
CA THR A 594 11.57 11.37 2.13
C THR A 594 11.93 12.84 2.31
N ILE A 595 13.16 13.25 1.94
CA ILE A 595 13.58 14.66 1.97
C ILE A 595 12.67 15.52 1.09
N LEU A 596 12.39 15.11 -0.14
CA LEU A 596 11.52 15.83 -1.07
C LEU A 596 10.10 15.99 -0.51
N SER A 597 9.56 14.95 0.13
CA SER A 597 8.24 14.98 0.77
C SER A 597 8.21 15.91 1.98
N ILE A 598 9.27 15.92 2.80
CA ILE A 598 9.41 16.83 3.94
C ILE A 598 9.50 18.29 3.45
N GLN A 599 10.25 18.57 2.39
CA GLN A 599 10.31 19.90 1.78
C GLN A 599 8.94 20.37 1.27
N GLY A 600 8.19 19.48 0.63
CA GLY A 600 6.81 19.77 0.22
C GLY A 600 5.89 20.08 1.41
N GLN A 601 6.08 19.35 2.52
CA GLN A 601 5.32 19.63 3.76
C GLN A 601 5.67 20.99 4.37
N GLN A 602 6.93 21.43 4.32
CA GLN A 602 7.32 22.77 4.74
C GLN A 602 6.62 23.85 3.91
N ILE A 603 6.46 23.61 2.60
CA ILE A 603 5.70 24.50 1.70
C ILE A 603 4.23 24.54 2.11
N LEU A 604 3.60 23.39 2.35
CA LEU A 604 2.20 23.35 2.78
C LEU A 604 2.00 24.05 4.12
N ASN A 605 2.89 23.84 5.10
CA ASN A 605 2.82 24.55 6.38
C ASN A 605 2.88 26.07 6.19
N SER A 606 3.81 26.55 5.36
CA SER A 606 3.94 27.98 5.05
C SER A 606 2.72 28.52 4.28
N LEU A 607 2.17 27.73 3.36
CA LEU A 607 0.96 28.06 2.61
C LEU A 607 -0.23 28.29 3.56
N GLY A 608 -0.44 27.37 4.52
CA GLY A 608 -1.49 27.50 5.52
C GLY A 608 -1.36 28.80 6.34
N LEU A 609 -0.13 29.12 6.78
CA LEU A 609 0.16 30.36 7.52
C LEU A 609 -0.13 31.60 6.67
N TYR A 610 0.26 31.61 5.39
CA TYR A 610 -0.02 32.73 4.49
C TYR A 610 -1.51 32.89 4.21
N ILE A 611 -2.24 31.78 4.04
CA ILE A 611 -3.70 31.81 3.88
C ILE A 611 -4.36 32.42 5.13
N LEU A 612 -3.95 31.97 6.32
CA LEU A 612 -4.49 32.49 7.57
C LEU A 612 -4.24 33.99 7.72
N ASN A 613 -3.01 34.46 7.45
CA ASN A 613 -2.61 35.84 7.57
C ASN A 613 -3.26 36.76 6.51
N ALA A 614 -3.54 36.26 5.31
CA ALA A 614 -4.20 36.98 4.25
C ALA A 614 -5.73 37.07 4.42
N SER A 615 -6.31 36.21 5.25
CA SER A 615 -7.75 36.17 5.49
C SER A 615 -8.15 37.36 6.39
N ALA A 616 -8.98 38.26 5.87
CA ALA A 616 -9.33 39.58 6.48
C ALA A 616 -9.88 39.48 7.92
N GLU A 617 -10.31 38.31 8.34
CA GLU A 617 -10.94 38.09 9.65
C GLU A 617 -9.91 37.74 10.76
N TYR A 618 -8.68 37.38 10.38
CA TYR A 618 -7.59 37.00 11.29
C TYR A 618 -6.40 37.96 11.24
N SER A 619 -6.38 38.90 10.26
CA SER A 619 -5.25 39.79 10.05
C SER A 619 -5.46 41.14 10.77
N ASN A 620 -4.62 41.45 11.74
CA ASN A 620 -4.22 42.85 11.95
C ASN A 620 -3.45 43.30 10.71
N SER A 621 -3.68 44.48 10.20
CA SER A 621 -3.13 45.01 8.92
C SER A 621 -1.60 44.92 8.76
N SER A 622 -0.86 44.57 9.82
CA SER A 622 0.60 44.41 9.84
C SER A 622 1.09 42.99 9.51
N SER A 623 0.22 41.98 9.34
CA SER A 623 0.60 40.58 9.15
C SER A 623 0.42 40.06 7.72
N LYS A 624 -0.04 40.90 6.79
CA LYS A 624 -0.19 40.49 5.39
C LYS A 624 1.16 40.29 4.71
N ILE A 625 1.28 39.22 3.93
CA ILE A 625 2.46 38.94 3.10
C ILE A 625 2.67 40.04 2.06
N SER A 626 3.91 40.53 1.92
CA SER A 626 4.25 41.50 0.86
C SER A 626 4.29 40.82 -0.50
N LYS A 627 4.17 41.58 -1.60
CA LYS A 627 4.30 41.04 -2.96
C LYS A 627 5.64 40.33 -3.20
N ASP A 628 6.72 40.88 -2.65
CA ASP A 628 8.06 40.26 -2.78
C ASP A 628 8.13 38.91 -2.05
N GLN A 629 7.57 38.81 -0.86
CA GLN A 629 7.48 37.56 -0.12
C GLN A 629 6.60 36.53 -0.87
N ALA A 630 5.47 36.97 -1.42
CA ALA A 630 4.61 36.12 -2.23
C ALA A 630 5.34 35.62 -3.48
N ALA A 631 6.04 36.47 -4.21
CA ALA A 631 6.81 36.14 -5.38
C ALA A 631 7.93 35.12 -5.05
N TYR A 632 8.66 35.33 -3.95
CA TYR A 632 9.69 34.39 -3.48
C TYR A 632 9.09 33.03 -3.13
N PHE A 633 7.95 32.99 -2.45
CA PHE A 633 7.27 31.78 -2.09
C PHE A 633 6.74 31.01 -3.33
N VAL A 634 6.21 31.73 -4.31
CA VAL A 634 5.82 31.17 -5.61
C VAL A 634 7.01 30.50 -6.30
N GLN A 635 8.18 31.13 -6.29
CA GLN A 635 9.39 30.52 -6.83
C GLN A 635 9.79 29.24 -6.07
N THR A 636 9.63 29.26 -4.74
CA THR A 636 9.90 28.07 -3.90
C THR A 636 8.98 26.90 -4.26
N ILE A 637 7.66 27.15 -4.41
CA ILE A 637 6.70 26.13 -4.87
C ILE A 637 7.12 25.58 -6.24
N ASN A 638 7.42 26.45 -7.19
CA ASN A 638 7.78 26.05 -8.56
C ASN A 638 9.06 25.19 -8.59
N ASN A 639 10.10 25.57 -7.86
CA ASN A 639 11.35 24.84 -7.78
C ASN A 639 11.16 23.44 -7.16
N TRP A 640 10.37 23.35 -6.10
CA TRP A 640 10.02 22.07 -5.50
C TRP A 640 9.17 21.22 -6.45
N PHE A 641 8.16 21.82 -7.09
CA PHE A 641 7.26 21.08 -7.98
C PHE A 641 7.99 20.47 -9.18
N VAL A 642 9.02 21.12 -9.71
CA VAL A 642 9.86 20.54 -10.75
C VAL A 642 10.53 19.24 -10.27
N GLN A 643 11.08 19.22 -9.06
CA GLN A 643 11.68 18.02 -8.49
C GLN A 643 10.63 16.93 -8.22
N TYR A 644 9.47 17.32 -7.69
CA TYR A 644 8.34 16.43 -7.47
C TYR A 644 7.83 15.81 -8.79
N ALA A 645 7.68 16.60 -9.84
CA ALA A 645 7.27 16.13 -11.17
C ALA A 645 8.31 15.17 -11.78
N ASN A 646 9.60 15.44 -11.63
CA ASN A 646 10.67 14.54 -12.06
C ASN A 646 10.58 13.19 -11.32
N ARG A 647 10.36 13.22 -9.99
CA ARG A 647 10.15 12.02 -9.19
C ARG A 647 8.89 11.28 -9.62
N TRP A 648 7.76 11.98 -9.79
CA TRP A 648 6.52 11.40 -10.29
C TRP A 648 6.74 10.66 -11.60
N ASN A 649 7.35 11.33 -12.59
CA ASN A 649 7.58 10.77 -13.92
C ASN A 649 8.63 9.64 -13.93
N SER A 650 9.45 9.50 -12.91
CA SER A 650 10.39 8.38 -12.82
C SER A 650 9.70 7.04 -12.51
N ILE A 651 8.62 7.06 -11.74
CA ILE A 651 7.91 5.87 -11.26
C ILE A 651 6.47 5.74 -11.79
N GLY A 652 5.85 6.85 -12.17
CA GLY A 652 4.48 6.94 -12.67
C GLY A 652 4.41 7.34 -14.14
N LYS A 653 3.26 7.09 -14.74
CA LYS A 653 2.83 7.70 -16.00
C LYS A 653 2.41 9.14 -15.69
N SER A 654 2.43 10.04 -16.68
CA SER A 654 2.13 11.47 -16.44
C SER A 654 0.69 11.74 -15.98
N ALA A 655 -0.25 10.91 -16.43
CA ALA A 655 -1.65 10.86 -15.98
C ALA A 655 -2.16 12.18 -15.36
N ASP A 656 -2.60 12.13 -14.08
CA ASP A 656 -3.26 13.23 -13.38
C ASP A 656 -2.29 14.20 -12.65
N LEU A 657 -1.00 14.17 -12.94
CA LEU A 657 -0.03 15.12 -12.35
C LEU A 657 -0.47 16.57 -12.53
N TYR A 658 -1.12 16.89 -13.68
CA TYR A 658 -1.65 18.23 -13.93
C TYR A 658 -2.71 18.64 -12.92
N ARG A 659 -3.52 17.73 -12.37
CA ARG A 659 -4.53 18.04 -11.34
C ARG A 659 -3.89 18.46 -10.03
N ILE A 660 -2.77 17.85 -9.66
CA ILE A 660 -1.97 18.30 -8.51
C ILE A 660 -1.40 19.69 -8.78
N ARG A 661 -0.86 19.92 -10.00
CA ARG A 661 -0.35 21.24 -10.38
C ARG A 661 -1.43 22.31 -10.33
N GLN A 662 -2.64 22.04 -10.80
CA GLN A 662 -3.78 22.97 -10.74
C GLN A 662 -4.14 23.41 -9.32
N VAL A 663 -3.98 22.55 -8.30
CA VAL A 663 -4.17 22.97 -6.90
C VAL A 663 -3.12 23.98 -6.49
N PHE A 664 -1.85 23.75 -6.81
CA PHE A 664 -0.79 24.72 -6.51
C PHE A 664 -0.95 26.02 -7.30
N ASP A 665 -1.29 25.96 -8.59
CA ASP A 665 -1.51 27.15 -9.43
C ASP A 665 -2.64 28.02 -8.89
N TRP A 666 -3.74 27.38 -8.46
CA TRP A 666 -4.85 28.10 -7.83
C TRP A 666 -4.41 28.83 -6.54
N HIS A 667 -3.62 28.16 -5.69
CA HIS A 667 -3.09 28.80 -4.48
C HIS A 667 -2.10 29.92 -4.78
N ILE A 668 -1.28 29.76 -5.80
CA ILE A 668 -0.37 30.81 -6.28
C ILE A 668 -1.16 32.05 -6.70
N ASP A 669 -2.17 31.88 -7.53
CA ASP A 669 -3.03 32.97 -7.98
C ASP A 669 -3.75 33.65 -6.81
N TRP A 670 -4.24 32.82 -5.88
CA TRP A 670 -4.92 33.31 -4.67
C TRP A 670 -3.98 34.17 -3.79
N LEU A 671 -2.74 33.67 -3.55
CA LEU A 671 -1.74 34.43 -2.75
C LEU A 671 -1.35 35.75 -3.41
N LEU A 672 -1.09 35.75 -4.72
CA LEU A 672 -0.72 36.98 -5.45
C LEU A 672 -1.85 38.03 -5.44
N LYS A 673 -3.10 37.60 -5.50
CA LYS A 673 -4.27 38.49 -5.39
C LYS A 673 -4.46 39.07 -3.99
N ASN A 674 -4.07 38.36 -2.94
CA ASN A 674 -4.27 38.74 -1.54
C ASN A 674 -2.99 39.28 -0.84
N SER A 675 -1.87 39.43 -1.55
CA SER A 675 -0.64 40.09 -1.07
C SER A 675 -0.74 41.61 -1.18
N ASN A 676 -0.01 42.32 -0.29
CA ASN A 676 0.03 43.81 -0.25
C ASN A 676 1.09 44.39 -1.18
#